data_4ce2f5623557d172ef7f8925d50fc6bc
#
_entry.id   4ce2f5623557d172ef7f8925d50fc6bc
#
_cell.length_a   1.000
_cell.length_b   1.000
_cell.length_c   1.000
_cell.angle_alpha   90.00
_cell.angle_beta   90.00
_cell.angle_gamma   90.00
#
_symmetry.space_group_name_H-M   'P 1'
#
loop_
_entity.id
_entity.type
_entity.pdbx_description
1 polymer ?
#
loop_
_entity_poly.entity_id
_entity_poly.type
_entity_poly.pdbx_seq_one_letter_code
_entity_poly.pdbx_strand_id
1 'polypeptide(L)'
;MSDNQTNPVEKSYSAESITVLKGLEAVRKRPAMYIGDVGKRGLHHLVYEVIDNSIDEAMGGYCDTIDVIIGKGETISVEDNGRGIPVGMHKEEGRPALEVVMTSLHAGGKFDKDSYKVSGGLHGVGVSVVNALAERLHVEVYLDGSVYEADFKKGILSEGMRTTGKTKKRGTKVTFKADDSIFTVHVFDWDVLEDRIRELAFLNKGLTIHLRDEREEEVRSETYLYKGGLKQFIDYLNENKHPIHPQVIAFEGEKDDVPIDVAFQYNDSYTENILSYVNNINTIEGGTHLSGLRTALTRTLNNYALRNNLFKKATTTLSGDDVREGLTCVISIKVAEPQFEGQTKTKLGNGDIKGTVDSFVSDQLNEFMERNPAIAKRVIEKSLLAAQARDAARKARELTRRKSALESGDLPGKLADCSNKDPAMCEIYLVEGDSAGGSAKQGRDRRFQAILPLRGKIINSEKARIDKILGNNEIRMMITAFGAGFKEDFDIEKLRYHKIVIMTDADVDGAHIRTLLLTFLFRYLPELVIGGFVYIAMPPLYRVSVGKKEKYCYDDGERDIAIKKMTEGGDPSRAKIQRYKGLGEMNPDQLWNTTMDPEVRTMMRVNLDDAAAADRIFSILMGDVVEPRREFIQSHAKYVTNIDA
;
A
#
# COMPACT_ATOMS: atom_id res chain seq x y z
N MET A 1 -43.82 47.36 13.40
CA MET A 1 -43.37 46.24 14.25
C MET A 1 -42.14 45.71 13.61
N SER A 2 -41.02 45.90 14.25
CA SER A 2 -39.68 45.73 13.74
C SER A 2 -39.25 44.26 13.79
N ASP A 3 -38.93 43.69 12.61
CA ASP A 3 -38.28 42.40 12.48
C ASP A 3 -36.82 42.53 12.91
N ASN A 4 -36.49 41.88 14.03
CA ASN A 4 -35.11 41.65 14.47
C ASN A 4 -34.52 40.49 13.68
N GLN A 5 -33.86 40.75 12.57
CA GLN A 5 -32.91 39.82 11.95
C GLN A 5 -31.61 39.83 12.76
N THR A 6 -31.40 38.80 13.56
CA THR A 6 -30.07 38.50 14.15
C THR A 6 -29.13 38.03 13.09
N ASN A 7 -28.25 38.89 12.61
CA ASN A 7 -27.11 38.55 11.79
C ASN A 7 -26.19 37.56 12.57
N PRO A 8 -25.68 36.46 11.94
CA PRO A 8 -24.65 35.65 12.56
C PRO A 8 -23.40 36.49 12.70
N VAL A 9 -22.89 36.60 13.92
CA VAL A 9 -21.62 37.29 14.22
C VAL A 9 -20.51 36.57 13.45
N GLU A 10 -20.02 37.17 12.39
CA GLU A 10 -18.76 36.76 11.75
C GLU A 10 -17.65 36.83 12.82
N LYS A 11 -17.14 35.64 13.22
CA LYS A 11 -15.93 35.59 14.05
C LYS A 11 -14.79 36.17 13.24
N SER A 12 -14.35 37.39 13.54
CA SER A 12 -13.22 38.01 12.89
C SER A 12 -11.97 37.18 13.14
N TYR A 13 -11.24 36.87 12.07
CA TYR A 13 -9.92 36.22 12.16
C TYR A 13 -8.94 37.23 12.76
N SER A 14 -8.64 37.06 14.06
CA SER A 14 -7.74 37.94 14.82
C SER A 14 -6.60 37.13 15.45
N ALA A 15 -5.58 37.80 15.95
CA ALA A 15 -4.46 37.16 16.67
C ALA A 15 -4.93 36.25 17.82
N GLU A 16 -6.06 36.56 18.45
CA GLU A 16 -6.70 35.77 19.51
C GLU A 16 -7.29 34.43 18.99
N SER A 17 -7.54 34.32 17.69
CA SER A 17 -8.02 33.09 17.05
C SER A 17 -6.90 32.09 16.77
N ILE A 18 -5.63 32.48 16.93
CA ILE A 18 -4.45 31.61 16.72
C ILE A 18 -4.23 30.79 17.99
N THR A 19 -4.52 29.48 17.91
CA THR A 19 -4.30 28.53 19.02
C THR A 19 -2.97 27.83 18.84
N VAL A 20 -2.08 27.91 19.82
CA VAL A 20 -0.84 27.13 19.87
C VAL A 20 -1.07 25.88 20.67
N LEU A 21 -0.99 24.72 20.01
CA LEU A 21 -1.05 23.40 20.66
C LEU A 21 0.35 23.01 21.16
N LYS A 22 0.44 22.56 22.40
CA LYS A 22 1.72 22.17 23.02
C LYS A 22 1.82 20.63 23.13
N GLY A 23 3.03 20.10 22.91
CA GLY A 23 3.33 18.69 23.15
C GLY A 23 2.42 17.73 22.38
N LEU A 24 1.97 16.68 23.06
CA LEU A 24 1.16 15.60 22.47
C LEU A 24 -0.31 15.96 22.19
N GLU A 25 -0.78 17.11 22.65
CA GLU A 25 -2.14 17.59 22.35
C GLU A 25 -2.32 17.84 20.83
N ALA A 26 -1.28 18.31 20.15
CA ALA A 26 -1.28 18.51 18.70
C ALA A 26 -1.52 17.20 17.96
N VAL A 27 -0.89 16.10 18.42
CA VAL A 27 -1.04 14.75 17.86
C VAL A 27 -2.49 14.28 17.99
N ARG A 28 -3.08 14.39 19.17
CA ARG A 28 -4.47 13.98 19.41
C ARG A 28 -5.48 14.78 18.59
N LYS A 29 -5.21 16.08 18.35
CA LYS A 29 -6.12 16.96 17.57
C LYS A 29 -6.02 16.72 16.07
N ARG A 30 -4.85 16.28 15.57
CA ARG A 30 -4.58 16.03 14.15
C ARG A 30 -3.83 14.72 13.95
N PRO A 31 -4.40 13.55 14.36
CA PRO A 31 -3.69 12.28 14.34
C PRO A 31 -3.24 11.89 12.92
N ALA A 32 -4.04 12.16 11.90
CA ALA A 32 -3.73 11.83 10.51
C ALA A 32 -2.44 12.50 9.98
N MET A 33 -1.98 13.60 10.57
CA MET A 33 -0.68 14.21 10.21
C MET A 33 0.52 13.34 10.60
N TYR A 34 0.35 12.45 11.61
CA TYR A 34 1.41 11.62 12.16
C TYR A 34 1.32 10.16 11.74
N ILE A 35 0.10 9.62 11.58
CA ILE A 35 -0.17 8.21 11.28
C ILE A 35 -0.89 7.97 9.95
N GLY A 36 -1.09 9.03 9.15
CA GLY A 36 -1.70 8.98 7.81
C GLY A 36 -3.22 9.00 7.82
N ASP A 37 -3.89 8.15 8.60
CA ASP A 37 -5.34 8.11 8.76
C ASP A 37 -5.75 7.63 10.17
N VAL A 38 -7.04 7.58 10.44
CA VAL A 38 -7.60 7.07 11.71
C VAL A 38 -8.44 5.80 11.53
N GLY A 39 -8.32 5.16 10.37
CA GLY A 39 -8.95 3.89 10.04
C GLY A 39 -8.05 2.70 10.36
N LYS A 40 -8.26 1.60 9.64
CA LYS A 40 -7.51 0.34 9.81
C LYS A 40 -6.00 0.54 9.69
N ARG A 41 -5.55 1.30 8.69
CA ARG A 41 -4.14 1.57 8.44
C ARG A 41 -3.49 2.33 9.59
N GLY A 42 -4.10 3.45 10.03
CA GLY A 42 -3.57 4.24 11.15
C GLY A 42 -3.54 3.48 12.46
N LEU A 43 -4.54 2.61 12.71
CA LEU A 43 -4.54 1.74 13.89
C LEU A 43 -3.34 0.79 13.91
N HIS A 44 -3.05 0.09 12.80
CA HIS A 44 -1.92 -0.83 12.69
C HIS A 44 -0.58 -0.09 12.66
N HIS A 45 -0.55 1.16 12.18
CA HIS A 45 0.67 1.98 12.21
C HIS A 45 1.21 2.21 13.63
N LEU A 46 0.33 2.27 14.64
CA LEU A 46 0.77 2.35 16.04
C LEU A 46 1.63 1.13 16.43
N VAL A 47 1.26 -0.06 15.96
CA VAL A 47 2.02 -1.30 16.22
C VAL A 47 3.36 -1.24 15.51
N TYR A 48 3.38 -0.77 14.27
CA TYR A 48 4.61 -0.64 13.47
C TYR A 48 5.61 0.32 14.12
N GLU A 49 5.17 1.46 14.66
CA GLU A 49 6.07 2.40 15.34
C GLU A 49 6.74 1.79 16.57
N VAL A 50 6.07 0.89 17.29
CA VAL A 50 6.68 0.18 18.43
C VAL A 50 7.62 -0.91 17.96
N ILE A 51 7.22 -1.74 16.96
CA ILE A 51 8.07 -2.79 16.40
C ILE A 51 9.33 -2.19 15.77
N ASP A 52 9.23 -1.08 15.04
CA ASP A 52 10.35 -0.41 14.36
C ASP A 52 11.42 0.06 15.38
N ASN A 53 11.04 0.38 16.63
CA ASN A 53 12.02 0.67 17.68
C ASN A 53 12.82 -0.57 18.08
N SER A 54 12.17 -1.72 18.17
CA SER A 54 12.84 -3.01 18.44
C SER A 54 13.71 -3.46 17.26
N ILE A 55 13.26 -3.19 16.03
CA ILE A 55 14.04 -3.42 14.80
C ILE A 55 15.30 -2.53 14.75
N ASP A 56 15.21 -1.27 15.21
CA ASP A 56 16.39 -0.40 15.29
C ASP A 56 17.44 -0.95 16.27
N GLU A 57 17.02 -1.57 17.38
CA GLU A 57 17.93 -2.31 18.26
C GLU A 57 18.55 -3.54 17.57
N ALA A 58 17.76 -4.25 16.75
CA ALA A 58 18.26 -5.40 15.99
C ALA A 58 19.26 -4.96 14.90
N MET A 59 19.01 -3.87 14.19
CA MET A 59 19.95 -3.29 13.22
C MET A 59 21.25 -2.84 13.88
N GLY A 60 21.18 -2.38 15.14
CA GLY A 60 22.35 -2.07 15.96
C GLY A 60 23.11 -3.30 16.47
N GLY A 61 22.58 -4.50 16.26
CA GLY A 61 23.15 -5.76 16.75
C GLY A 61 22.90 -6.04 18.24
N TYR A 62 21.94 -5.35 18.86
CA TYR A 62 21.65 -5.48 20.29
C TYR A 62 20.41 -6.33 20.60
N CYS A 63 19.58 -6.63 19.59
CA CYS A 63 18.36 -7.41 19.72
C CYS A 63 18.34 -8.56 18.70
N ASP A 64 17.95 -9.76 19.13
CA ASP A 64 17.80 -10.94 18.28
C ASP A 64 16.42 -11.60 18.40
N THR A 65 15.57 -11.11 19.32
CA THR A 65 14.24 -11.67 19.57
C THR A 65 13.25 -10.55 19.90
N ILE A 66 12.10 -10.58 19.22
CA ILE A 66 10.97 -9.67 19.44
C ILE A 66 9.69 -10.50 19.62
N ASP A 67 8.93 -10.23 20.67
CA ASP A 67 7.62 -10.81 20.93
C ASP A 67 6.52 -9.78 20.69
N VAL A 68 5.55 -10.08 19.84
CA VAL A 68 4.37 -9.25 19.55
C VAL A 68 3.13 -10.01 19.96
N ILE A 69 2.29 -9.43 20.80
CA ILE A 69 1.09 -10.07 21.33
C ILE A 69 -0.12 -9.17 21.09
N ILE A 70 -1.16 -9.74 20.45
CA ILE A 70 -2.51 -9.16 20.42
C ILE A 70 -3.24 -9.74 21.63
N GLY A 71 -3.44 -8.92 22.65
CA GLY A 71 -4.02 -9.33 23.92
C GLY A 71 -5.52 -9.08 24.02
N LYS A 72 -6.14 -9.61 25.06
CA LYS A 72 -7.56 -9.41 25.36
C LYS A 72 -7.92 -7.92 25.46
N GLY A 73 -9.08 -7.55 24.91
CA GLY A 73 -9.56 -6.16 24.89
C GLY A 73 -8.80 -5.26 23.93
N GLU A 74 -8.27 -5.85 22.85
CA GLU A 74 -7.53 -5.16 21.79
C GLU A 74 -6.32 -4.38 22.35
N THR A 75 -5.55 -5.02 23.20
CA THR A 75 -4.26 -4.52 23.68
C THR A 75 -3.14 -5.09 22.81
N ILE A 76 -2.13 -4.28 22.52
CA ILE A 76 -0.90 -4.73 21.86
C ILE A 76 0.24 -4.69 22.87
N SER A 77 1.07 -5.73 22.89
CA SER A 77 2.32 -5.77 23.62
C SER A 77 3.46 -6.12 22.69
N VAL A 78 4.53 -5.33 22.72
CA VAL A 78 5.78 -5.60 21.99
C VAL A 78 6.91 -5.64 22.99
N GLU A 79 7.62 -6.76 23.08
CA GLU A 79 8.78 -6.96 23.95
C GLU A 79 10.00 -7.30 23.09
N ASP A 80 11.13 -6.62 23.33
CA ASP A 80 12.42 -6.91 22.72
C ASP A 80 13.48 -7.25 23.79
N ASN A 81 14.54 -7.90 23.36
CA ASN A 81 15.71 -8.18 24.21
C ASN A 81 16.90 -7.23 23.91
N GLY A 82 16.61 -6.01 23.45
CA GLY A 82 17.58 -4.95 23.15
C GLY A 82 18.28 -4.38 24.38
N ARG A 83 18.85 -3.18 24.23
CA ARG A 83 19.55 -2.48 25.34
C ARG A 83 18.63 -1.96 26.43
N GLY A 84 17.36 -1.72 26.11
CA GLY A 84 16.40 -1.04 26.96
C GLY A 84 16.50 0.49 26.83
N ILE A 85 15.35 1.17 27.00
CA ILE A 85 15.31 2.64 27.02
C ILE A 85 16.09 3.15 28.26
N PRO A 86 16.94 4.19 28.12
CA PRO A 86 17.63 4.77 29.25
C PRO A 86 16.67 5.25 30.36
N VAL A 87 16.99 4.92 31.62
CA VAL A 87 16.14 5.26 32.78
C VAL A 87 16.74 6.37 33.66
N GLY A 88 17.98 6.79 33.36
CA GLY A 88 18.65 7.88 34.08
C GLY A 88 17.95 9.24 33.91
N MET A 89 18.28 10.19 34.77
CA MET A 89 17.76 11.56 34.68
C MET A 89 18.31 12.30 33.45
N HIS A 90 17.41 12.82 32.61
CA HIS A 90 17.79 13.68 31.52
C HIS A 90 18.24 15.05 32.02
N LYS A 91 19.45 15.47 31.63
CA LYS A 91 20.12 16.65 32.24
C LYS A 91 19.35 17.96 32.03
N GLU A 92 18.77 18.16 30.85
CA GLU A 92 18.06 19.40 30.48
C GLU A 92 16.61 19.39 30.96
N GLU A 93 15.93 18.24 30.88
CA GLU A 93 14.51 18.12 31.22
C GLU A 93 14.26 17.88 32.73
N GLY A 94 15.28 17.47 33.49
CA GLY A 94 15.17 17.25 34.93
C GLY A 94 14.23 16.12 35.36
N ARG A 95 13.93 15.18 34.44
CA ARG A 95 13.06 14.01 34.67
C ARG A 95 13.67 12.76 34.00
N PRO A 96 13.21 11.54 34.32
CA PRO A 96 13.75 10.31 33.75
C PRO A 96 13.68 10.32 32.22
N ALA A 97 14.75 9.83 31.54
CA ALA A 97 14.82 9.80 30.09
C ALA A 97 13.67 8.98 29.48
N LEU A 98 13.24 7.89 30.12
CA LEU A 98 12.06 7.11 29.74
C LEU A 98 10.81 8.00 29.61
N GLU A 99 10.55 8.85 30.63
CA GLU A 99 9.38 9.75 30.59
C GLU A 99 9.50 10.82 29.50
N VAL A 100 10.72 11.33 29.25
CA VAL A 100 10.99 12.30 28.18
C VAL A 100 10.67 11.69 26.83
N VAL A 101 11.19 10.49 26.52
CA VAL A 101 10.96 9.79 25.25
C VAL A 101 9.48 9.51 25.01
N MET A 102 8.73 9.18 26.06
CA MET A 102 7.31 8.86 25.93
C MET A 102 6.40 10.08 25.81
N THR A 103 6.82 11.26 26.30
CA THR A 103 5.92 12.43 26.38
C THR A 103 6.37 13.64 25.56
N SER A 104 7.56 13.60 24.98
CA SER A 104 8.09 14.71 24.17
C SER A 104 8.20 14.31 22.70
N LEU A 105 7.76 15.21 21.80
CA LEU A 105 8.06 15.07 20.38
C LEU A 105 9.53 15.46 20.13
N HIS A 106 10.15 14.82 19.15
CA HIS A 106 11.55 15.04 18.79
C HIS A 106 12.54 14.77 19.93
N ALA A 107 12.25 13.75 20.75
CA ALA A 107 13.10 13.26 21.81
C ALA A 107 13.49 11.80 21.55
N GLY A 108 14.77 11.47 21.71
CA GLY A 108 15.26 10.08 21.56
C GLY A 108 16.76 10.00 21.24
N GLY A 109 17.36 8.85 21.54
CA GLY A 109 18.78 8.57 21.32
C GLY A 109 19.19 8.43 19.84
N LYS A 110 18.21 8.42 18.91
CA LYS A 110 18.45 8.26 17.46
C LYS A 110 18.99 9.54 16.78
N PHE A 111 19.00 10.67 17.49
CA PHE A 111 19.68 11.90 17.06
C PHE A 111 21.20 11.86 17.30
N ASP A 112 21.67 10.92 18.14
CA ASP A 112 23.08 10.72 18.40
C ASP A 112 23.64 9.59 17.53
N LYS A 113 24.56 9.93 16.61
CA LYS A 113 25.19 9.00 15.68
C LYS A 113 26.08 7.95 16.36
N ASP A 114 26.59 8.25 17.55
CA ASP A 114 27.39 7.30 18.31
C ASP A 114 26.51 6.18 18.91
N SER A 115 25.25 6.49 19.19
CA SER A 115 24.26 5.56 19.74
C SER A 115 23.60 4.70 18.67
N TYR A 116 23.31 5.27 17.48
CA TYR A 116 22.70 4.57 16.34
C TYR A 116 23.33 5.04 15.03
N LYS A 117 24.16 4.18 14.42
CA LYS A 117 24.74 4.45 13.09
C LYS A 117 23.69 4.48 11.97
N VAL A 118 22.68 3.61 12.10
CA VAL A 118 21.57 3.48 11.16
C VAL A 118 20.29 3.26 11.97
N SER A 119 19.22 3.94 11.61
CA SER A 119 17.89 3.72 12.20
C SER A 119 16.78 4.00 11.19
N GLY A 120 15.64 3.33 11.33
CA GLY A 120 14.41 3.65 10.60
C GLY A 120 13.67 4.83 11.21
N GLY A 121 13.75 4.98 12.53
CA GLY A 121 13.17 6.08 13.29
C GLY A 121 14.01 7.34 13.22
N LEU A 122 13.66 8.30 12.35
CA LEU A 122 14.46 9.51 12.10
C LEU A 122 14.01 10.72 12.90
N HIS A 123 12.75 10.80 13.30
CA HIS A 123 12.14 12.03 13.80
C HIS A 123 11.98 12.07 15.33
N GLY A 124 12.23 10.95 16.03
CA GLY A 124 12.06 10.86 17.48
C GLY A 124 10.62 11.12 17.95
N VAL A 125 9.63 10.71 17.15
CA VAL A 125 8.21 10.94 17.45
C VAL A 125 7.38 9.67 17.57
N GLY A 126 7.82 8.52 17.05
CA GLY A 126 7.00 7.32 16.91
C GLY A 126 6.32 6.88 18.22
N VAL A 127 7.08 6.53 19.23
CA VAL A 127 6.51 6.03 20.49
C VAL A 127 5.73 7.09 21.27
N SER A 128 6.09 8.37 21.18
CA SER A 128 5.33 9.46 21.80
C SER A 128 3.99 9.70 21.07
N VAL A 129 3.94 9.47 19.76
CA VAL A 129 2.68 9.47 18.97
C VAL A 129 1.79 8.30 19.40
N VAL A 130 2.36 7.07 19.55
CA VAL A 130 1.61 5.93 20.08
C VAL A 130 1.03 6.25 21.46
N ASN A 131 1.82 6.80 22.36
CA ASN A 131 1.36 7.23 23.68
C ASN A 131 0.22 8.27 23.59
N ALA A 132 0.36 9.28 22.74
CA ALA A 132 -0.66 10.30 22.55
C ALA A 132 -2.00 9.72 22.06
N LEU A 133 -1.96 8.69 21.22
CA LEU A 133 -3.13 8.09 20.56
C LEU A 133 -3.64 6.83 21.29
N ALA A 134 -2.98 6.43 22.38
CA ALA A 134 -3.41 5.35 23.25
C ALA A 134 -4.37 5.85 24.35
N GLU A 135 -5.39 5.05 24.68
CA GLU A 135 -6.20 5.23 25.89
C GLU A 135 -5.33 5.05 27.14
N ARG A 136 -4.48 4.02 27.11
CA ARG A 136 -3.48 3.69 28.15
C ARG A 136 -2.26 3.09 27.48
N LEU A 137 -1.09 3.39 28.06
CA LEU A 137 0.17 2.82 27.64
C LEU A 137 1.00 2.51 28.89
N HIS A 138 1.57 1.31 28.94
CA HIS A 138 2.44 0.82 30.00
C HIS A 138 3.79 0.42 29.40
N VAL A 139 4.87 0.84 30.03
CA VAL A 139 6.24 0.52 29.61
C VAL A 139 6.97 -0.17 30.73
N GLU A 140 7.59 -1.30 30.41
CA GLU A 140 8.55 -2.01 31.26
C GLU A 140 9.93 -1.92 30.60
N VAL A 141 10.95 -1.53 31.33
CA VAL A 141 12.34 -1.51 30.88
C VAL A 141 13.16 -2.45 31.78
N TYR A 142 13.82 -3.40 31.14
CA TYR A 142 14.69 -4.39 31.81
C TYR A 142 16.14 -3.95 31.62
N LEU A 143 16.71 -3.29 32.66
CA LEU A 143 18.02 -2.68 32.58
C LEU A 143 18.78 -2.85 33.93
N ASP A 144 20.06 -3.19 33.85
CA ASP A 144 20.98 -3.30 35.00
C ASP A 144 20.44 -4.18 36.15
N GLY A 145 19.76 -5.28 35.78
CA GLY A 145 19.22 -6.25 36.73
C GLY A 145 17.94 -5.82 37.44
N SER A 146 17.33 -4.71 37.02
CA SER A 146 16.11 -4.14 37.59
C SER A 146 15.01 -3.98 36.55
N VAL A 147 13.75 -4.00 37.01
CA VAL A 147 12.57 -3.69 36.20
C VAL A 147 12.12 -2.28 36.55
N TYR A 148 12.04 -1.42 35.54
CA TYR A 148 11.53 -0.06 35.66
C TYR A 148 10.20 0.02 34.88
N GLU A 149 9.19 0.62 35.48
CA GLU A 149 7.86 0.76 34.90
C GLU A 149 7.39 2.21 34.91
N ALA A 150 6.60 2.59 33.92
CA ALA A 150 5.90 3.86 33.86
C ALA A 150 4.55 3.68 33.16
N ASP A 151 3.53 4.40 33.61
CA ASP A 151 2.18 4.33 33.09
C ASP A 151 1.71 5.67 32.55
N PHE A 152 1.03 5.61 31.40
CA PHE A 152 0.54 6.79 30.70
C PHE A 152 -0.93 6.62 30.30
N LYS A 153 -1.64 7.73 30.25
CA LYS A 153 -3.02 7.79 29.80
C LYS A 153 -3.19 8.96 28.85
N LYS A 154 -3.57 8.67 27.58
CA LYS A 154 -3.81 9.69 26.54
C LYS A 154 -2.62 10.66 26.37
N GLY A 155 -1.39 10.12 26.41
CA GLY A 155 -0.17 10.90 26.26
C GLY A 155 0.33 11.58 27.54
N ILE A 156 -0.39 11.46 28.66
CA ILE A 156 -0.04 12.10 29.93
C ILE A 156 0.47 11.04 30.90
N LEU A 157 1.56 11.34 31.58
CA LEU A 157 2.10 10.49 32.65
C LEU A 157 1.05 10.32 33.76
N SER A 158 0.61 9.09 34.01
CA SER A 158 -0.34 8.78 35.09
C SER A 158 0.37 8.27 36.34
N GLU A 159 1.40 7.43 36.18
CA GLU A 159 2.29 7.00 37.25
C GLU A 159 3.72 7.13 36.75
N GLY A 160 4.54 7.89 37.49
CA GLY A 160 5.94 8.14 37.18
C GLY A 160 6.79 6.87 37.23
N MET A 161 7.99 6.96 36.65
CA MET A 161 8.91 5.84 36.62
C MET A 161 9.20 5.31 38.02
N ARG A 162 9.00 3.99 38.20
CA ARG A 162 9.24 3.27 39.47
C ARG A 162 10.04 2.00 39.20
N THR A 163 10.79 1.57 40.20
CA THR A 163 11.46 0.26 40.17
C THR A 163 10.57 -0.75 40.87
N THR A 164 10.16 -1.80 40.17
CA THR A 164 9.16 -2.77 40.64
C THR A 164 9.75 -4.14 40.96
N GLY A 165 10.94 -4.45 40.48
CA GLY A 165 11.53 -5.76 40.70
C GLY A 165 12.96 -5.91 40.22
N LYS A 166 13.47 -7.13 40.36
CA LYS A 166 14.76 -7.55 39.78
C LYS A 166 14.51 -8.53 38.63
N THR A 167 15.34 -8.47 37.61
CA THR A 167 15.25 -9.33 36.46
C THR A 167 16.61 -9.73 35.91
N LYS A 168 16.64 -10.86 35.17
CA LYS A 168 17.79 -11.24 34.34
C LYS A 168 17.56 -10.87 32.87
N LYS A 169 16.33 -10.43 32.52
CA LYS A 169 16.00 -9.96 31.18
C LYS A 169 16.72 -8.65 30.89
N ARG A 170 16.85 -8.33 29.64
CA ARG A 170 17.28 -7.05 29.09
C ARG A 170 16.29 -6.66 28.00
N GLY A 171 16.05 -5.37 27.79
CA GLY A 171 15.22 -4.87 26.70
C GLY A 171 14.09 -3.96 27.16
N THR A 172 13.12 -3.78 26.29
CA THR A 172 11.95 -2.94 26.54
C THR A 172 10.68 -3.71 26.19
N LYS A 173 9.63 -3.52 26.98
CA LYS A 173 8.28 -3.98 26.66
C LYS A 173 7.32 -2.81 26.73
N VAL A 174 6.59 -2.59 25.64
CA VAL A 174 5.56 -1.57 25.52
C VAL A 174 4.21 -2.26 25.33
N THR A 175 3.26 -1.96 26.22
CA THR A 175 1.89 -2.45 26.11
C THR A 175 0.95 -1.27 26.01
N PHE A 176 0.09 -1.24 24.98
CA PHE A 176 -0.85 -0.15 24.81
C PHE A 176 -2.23 -0.63 24.34
N LYS A 177 -3.25 0.20 24.57
CA LYS A 177 -4.57 0.11 23.97
C LYS A 177 -4.85 1.40 23.23
N ALA A 178 -5.21 1.33 21.95
CA ALA A 178 -5.60 2.49 21.17
C ALA A 178 -6.82 3.20 21.77
N ASP A 179 -6.92 4.52 21.60
CA ASP A 179 -8.06 5.30 22.09
C ASP A 179 -9.25 5.21 21.13
N ASP A 180 -10.29 4.48 21.54
CA ASP A 180 -11.52 4.25 20.77
C ASP A 180 -12.23 5.55 20.35
N SER A 181 -11.94 6.68 21.00
CA SER A 181 -12.51 7.98 20.61
C SER A 181 -11.82 8.64 19.41
N ILE A 182 -10.68 8.10 18.96
CA ILE A 182 -9.88 8.63 17.84
C ILE A 182 -10.04 7.77 16.59
N PHE A 183 -9.99 6.46 16.75
CA PHE A 183 -9.99 5.52 15.63
C PHE A 183 -11.43 5.14 15.23
N THR A 184 -11.64 4.94 13.92
CA THR A 184 -12.92 4.45 13.37
C THR A 184 -12.98 2.93 13.31
N VAL A 185 -11.83 2.25 13.47
CA VAL A 185 -11.68 0.80 13.56
C VAL A 185 -10.94 0.49 14.86
N HIS A 186 -11.41 -0.51 15.60
CA HIS A 186 -10.92 -0.81 16.95
C HIS A 186 -10.30 -2.21 17.09
N VAL A 187 -10.37 -3.02 16.03
CA VAL A 187 -9.92 -4.42 16.04
C VAL A 187 -8.63 -4.54 15.22
N PHE A 188 -7.59 -5.11 15.84
CA PHE A 188 -6.36 -5.42 15.14
C PHE A 188 -6.53 -6.67 14.27
N ASP A 189 -6.03 -6.58 13.05
CA ASP A 189 -6.09 -7.65 12.07
C ASP A 189 -4.78 -8.45 12.11
N TRP A 190 -4.91 -9.75 12.35
CA TRP A 190 -3.76 -10.67 12.39
C TRP A 190 -2.98 -10.66 11.08
N ASP A 191 -3.67 -10.78 9.94
CA ASP A 191 -3.01 -10.96 8.64
C ASP A 191 -2.19 -9.73 8.25
N VAL A 192 -2.68 -8.52 8.60
CA VAL A 192 -1.96 -7.25 8.39
C VAL A 192 -0.67 -7.18 9.22
N LEU A 193 -0.71 -7.63 10.48
CA LEU A 193 0.48 -7.66 11.33
C LEU A 193 1.44 -8.77 10.89
N GLU A 194 0.90 -9.92 10.52
CA GLU A 194 1.65 -11.08 10.05
C GLU A 194 2.50 -10.74 8.81
N ASP A 195 1.88 -10.11 7.80
CA ASP A 195 2.59 -9.73 6.57
C ASP A 195 3.75 -8.77 6.86
N ARG A 196 3.54 -7.75 7.68
CA ARG A 196 4.60 -6.81 8.07
C ARG A 196 5.71 -7.45 8.89
N ILE A 197 5.37 -8.30 9.85
CA ILE A 197 6.32 -9.02 10.69
C ILE A 197 7.18 -9.97 9.87
N ARG A 198 6.57 -10.70 8.93
CA ARG A 198 7.26 -11.59 7.99
C ARG A 198 8.25 -10.83 7.13
N GLU A 199 7.85 -9.69 6.58
CA GLU A 199 8.70 -8.80 5.80
C GLU A 199 9.92 -8.35 6.62
N LEU A 200 9.71 -7.86 7.84
CA LEU A 200 10.78 -7.43 8.75
C LEU A 200 11.74 -8.56 9.12
N ALA A 201 11.23 -9.79 9.28
CA ALA A 201 12.06 -10.95 9.57
C ALA A 201 12.93 -11.37 8.36
N PHE A 202 12.45 -11.21 7.11
CA PHE A 202 13.27 -11.41 5.92
C PHE A 202 14.37 -10.34 5.78
N LEU A 203 14.06 -9.08 6.07
CA LEU A 203 14.98 -7.95 5.96
C LEU A 203 16.09 -7.97 7.03
N ASN A 204 15.82 -8.63 8.18
CA ASN A 204 16.76 -8.70 9.31
C ASN A 204 17.17 -10.16 9.55
N LYS A 205 18.12 -10.61 8.75
CA LYS A 205 18.65 -11.98 8.75
C LYS A 205 19.03 -12.48 10.14
N GLY A 206 18.36 -13.54 10.60
CA GLY A 206 18.61 -14.17 11.89
C GLY A 206 17.84 -13.58 13.07
N LEU A 207 17.07 -12.50 12.88
CA LEU A 207 16.15 -11.99 13.88
C LEU A 207 14.94 -12.95 14.01
N THR A 208 14.58 -13.26 15.23
CA THR A 208 13.38 -14.06 15.55
C THR A 208 12.25 -13.12 15.97
N ILE A 209 11.10 -13.21 15.33
CA ILE A 209 9.90 -12.47 15.72
C ILE A 209 8.77 -13.46 15.99
N HIS A 210 8.20 -13.39 17.19
CA HIS A 210 7.02 -14.16 17.57
C HIS A 210 5.78 -13.29 17.47
N LEU A 211 4.73 -13.77 16.83
CA LEU A 211 3.41 -13.13 16.82
C LEU A 211 2.41 -14.07 17.50
N ARG A 212 1.70 -13.56 18.50
CA ARG A 212 0.66 -14.31 19.23
C ARG A 212 -0.64 -13.53 19.29
N ASP A 213 -1.75 -14.23 19.11
CA ASP A 213 -3.11 -13.71 19.33
C ASP A 213 -3.71 -14.43 20.53
N GLU A 214 -3.87 -13.71 21.63
CA GLU A 214 -4.38 -14.19 22.91
C GLU A 214 -5.80 -13.67 23.19
N ARG A 215 -6.50 -13.17 22.17
CA ARG A 215 -7.89 -12.67 22.32
C ARG A 215 -8.87 -13.79 22.63
N GLU A 216 -8.70 -14.92 21.98
CA GLU A 216 -9.52 -16.12 22.17
C GLU A 216 -8.86 -17.10 23.16
N GLU A 217 -9.60 -18.14 23.59
CA GLU A 217 -9.06 -19.20 24.46
C GLU A 217 -7.99 -20.05 23.74
N GLU A 218 -8.18 -20.29 22.44
CA GLU A 218 -7.19 -20.95 21.59
C GLU A 218 -6.22 -19.91 21.04
N VAL A 219 -4.99 -19.91 21.55
CA VAL A 219 -3.94 -18.97 21.17
C VAL A 219 -3.41 -19.30 19.79
N ARG A 220 -3.55 -18.39 18.84
CA ARG A 220 -2.85 -18.45 17.56
C ARG A 220 -1.43 -17.94 17.75
N SER A 221 -0.41 -18.72 17.33
CA SER A 221 1.01 -18.34 17.51
C SER A 221 1.82 -18.74 16.29
N GLU A 222 2.65 -17.81 15.80
CA GLU A 222 3.57 -18.01 14.70
C GLU A 222 4.96 -17.44 15.03
N THR A 223 5.99 -18.05 14.45
CA THR A 223 7.39 -17.63 14.66
C THR A 223 8.07 -17.43 13.31
N TYR A 224 8.65 -16.26 13.11
CA TYR A 224 9.33 -15.85 11.88
C TYR A 224 10.83 -15.76 12.14
N LEU A 225 11.59 -16.61 11.47
CA LEU A 225 13.06 -16.63 11.50
C LEU A 225 13.61 -17.04 10.14
N TYR A 226 14.26 -16.13 9.46
CA TYR A 226 14.80 -16.37 8.12
C TYR A 226 16.33 -16.18 8.08
N LYS A 227 17.06 -17.29 8.22
CA LYS A 227 18.54 -17.28 8.20
C LYS A 227 19.12 -16.98 6.82
N GLY A 228 18.36 -17.19 5.76
CA GLY A 228 18.72 -16.87 4.38
C GLY A 228 18.42 -15.43 3.95
N GLY A 229 17.71 -14.65 4.78
CA GLY A 229 17.40 -13.25 4.52
C GLY A 229 16.69 -13.02 3.19
N LEU A 230 17.20 -12.10 2.36
CA LEU A 230 16.57 -11.73 1.09
C LEU A 230 16.46 -12.89 0.09
N LYS A 231 17.32 -13.92 0.15
CA LYS A 231 17.16 -15.11 -0.71
C LYS A 231 15.85 -15.83 -0.42
N GLN A 232 15.55 -16.06 0.87
CA GLN A 232 14.30 -16.69 1.28
C GLN A 232 13.10 -15.78 1.01
N PHE A 233 13.29 -14.47 1.02
CA PHE A 233 12.24 -13.53 0.63
C PHE A 233 11.90 -13.67 -0.87
N ILE A 234 12.90 -13.81 -1.75
CA ILE A 234 12.66 -14.08 -3.18
C ILE A 234 11.97 -15.43 -3.39
N ASP A 235 12.38 -16.47 -2.67
CA ASP A 235 11.71 -17.78 -2.73
C ASP A 235 10.23 -17.66 -2.34
N TYR A 236 9.93 -16.93 -1.27
CA TYR A 236 8.56 -16.64 -0.84
C TYR A 236 7.74 -15.86 -1.89
N LEU A 237 8.32 -14.80 -2.48
CA LEU A 237 7.65 -14.00 -3.53
C LEU A 237 7.43 -14.78 -4.83
N ASN A 238 8.24 -15.81 -5.08
CA ASN A 238 8.16 -16.67 -6.26
C ASN A 238 7.44 -18.01 -6.00
N GLU A 239 6.90 -18.25 -4.81
CA GLU A 239 6.24 -19.51 -4.43
C GLU A 239 5.19 -19.96 -5.47
N ASN A 240 4.46 -19.02 -6.06
CA ASN A 240 3.42 -19.27 -7.06
C ASN A 240 3.84 -18.87 -8.48
N LYS A 241 5.15 -18.78 -8.77
CA LYS A 241 5.72 -18.44 -10.08
C LYS A 241 6.68 -19.54 -10.53
N HIS A 242 6.99 -19.57 -11.82
CA HIS A 242 7.92 -20.55 -12.38
C HIS A 242 9.27 -19.89 -12.71
N PRO A 243 10.29 -20.04 -11.85
CA PRO A 243 11.60 -19.47 -12.11
C PRO A 243 12.24 -20.06 -13.38
N ILE A 244 12.83 -19.20 -14.23
CA ILE A 244 13.55 -19.64 -15.43
C ILE A 244 14.97 -20.15 -15.14
N HIS A 245 15.44 -19.97 -13.91
CA HIS A 245 16.70 -20.52 -13.39
C HIS A 245 16.56 -20.90 -11.92
N PRO A 246 17.24 -21.97 -11.44
CA PRO A 246 16.99 -22.52 -10.11
C PRO A 246 17.60 -21.69 -8.97
N GLN A 247 18.63 -20.90 -9.25
CA GLN A 247 19.37 -20.17 -8.23
C GLN A 247 18.82 -18.75 -8.07
N VAL A 248 18.51 -18.34 -6.84
CA VAL A 248 18.31 -16.92 -6.49
C VAL A 248 19.67 -16.22 -6.57
N ILE A 249 19.74 -15.16 -7.34
CA ILE A 249 20.92 -14.30 -7.47
C ILE A 249 20.88 -13.32 -6.30
N ALA A 250 21.94 -13.27 -5.49
CA ALA A 250 21.98 -12.38 -4.34
C ALA A 250 23.39 -11.83 -4.14
N PHE A 251 23.44 -10.55 -3.81
CA PHE A 251 24.64 -9.76 -3.54
C PHE A 251 24.48 -9.07 -2.19
N GLU A 252 25.44 -9.28 -1.30
CA GLU A 252 25.50 -8.66 0.02
C GLU A 252 26.88 -8.02 0.18
N GLY A 253 26.95 -6.75 0.54
CA GLY A 253 28.22 -6.04 0.72
C GLY A 253 28.02 -4.59 1.11
N GLU A 254 29.12 -3.84 1.07
CA GLU A 254 29.17 -2.43 1.44
C GLU A 254 29.94 -1.66 0.38
N LYS A 255 29.46 -0.46 0.04
CA LYS A 255 30.14 0.48 -0.84
C LYS A 255 29.86 1.90 -0.39
N ASP A 256 30.92 2.73 -0.30
CA ASP A 256 30.85 4.12 0.17
C ASP A 256 30.14 4.23 1.55
N ASP A 257 30.47 3.33 2.49
CA ASP A 257 29.87 3.20 3.83
C ASP A 257 28.34 2.89 3.81
N VAL A 258 27.81 2.42 2.67
CA VAL A 258 26.42 2.03 2.52
C VAL A 258 26.34 0.50 2.40
N PRO A 259 25.81 -0.20 3.41
CA PRO A 259 25.46 -1.62 3.28
C PRO A 259 24.32 -1.79 2.26
N ILE A 260 24.56 -2.70 1.29
CA ILE A 260 23.64 -2.98 0.18
C ILE A 260 23.40 -4.48 0.14
N ASP A 261 22.14 -4.87 0.23
CA ASP A 261 21.68 -6.24 0.07
C ASP A 261 20.65 -6.28 -1.07
N VAL A 262 20.91 -7.10 -2.09
CA VAL A 262 20.06 -7.25 -3.28
C VAL A 262 19.89 -8.71 -3.58
N ALA A 263 18.65 -9.17 -3.72
CA ALA A 263 18.35 -10.50 -4.20
C ALA A 263 17.31 -10.45 -5.31
N PHE A 264 17.46 -11.31 -6.33
CA PHE A 264 16.50 -11.37 -7.42
C PHE A 264 16.52 -12.71 -8.14
N GLN A 265 15.42 -12.99 -8.83
CA GLN A 265 15.26 -14.15 -9.69
C GLN A 265 14.31 -13.82 -10.83
N TYR A 266 14.58 -14.37 -12.01
CA TYR A 266 13.69 -14.26 -13.15
C TYR A 266 12.75 -15.45 -13.21
N ASN A 267 11.49 -15.18 -13.56
CA ASN A 267 10.43 -16.16 -13.76
C ASN A 267 9.77 -15.98 -15.13
N ASP A 268 8.82 -16.83 -15.47
CA ASP A 268 8.14 -16.82 -16.77
C ASP A 268 7.02 -15.76 -16.89
N SER A 269 6.71 -15.01 -15.83
CA SER A 269 5.71 -13.94 -15.86
C SER A 269 6.11 -12.78 -16.78
N TYR A 270 5.18 -11.87 -17.02
CA TYR A 270 5.37 -10.72 -17.91
C TYR A 270 5.44 -9.38 -17.16
N THR A 271 5.37 -9.43 -15.84
CA THR A 271 5.40 -8.26 -14.96
C THR A 271 6.69 -8.19 -14.16
N GLU A 272 7.10 -6.99 -13.78
CA GLU A 272 8.15 -6.80 -12.77
C GLU A 272 7.53 -6.76 -11.37
N ASN A 273 8.24 -7.32 -10.39
CA ASN A 273 7.96 -7.15 -8.98
C ASN A 273 9.25 -6.77 -8.27
N ILE A 274 9.42 -5.48 -7.96
CA ILE A 274 10.60 -4.96 -7.30
C ILE A 274 10.17 -4.28 -6.00
N LEU A 275 10.64 -4.83 -4.88
CA LEU A 275 10.46 -4.24 -3.55
C LEU A 275 11.74 -3.52 -3.16
N SER A 276 11.61 -2.30 -2.65
CA SER A 276 12.77 -1.48 -2.29
C SER A 276 12.66 -0.95 -0.87
N TYR A 277 13.76 -1.06 -0.11
CA TYR A 277 13.81 -0.73 1.31
C TYR A 277 15.02 0.14 1.63
N VAL A 278 14.80 1.09 2.53
CA VAL A 278 15.85 1.91 3.16
C VAL A 278 15.66 1.86 4.66
N ASN A 279 16.65 1.33 5.41
CA ASN A 279 16.57 1.15 6.86
C ASN A 279 15.29 0.38 7.28
N ASN A 280 14.96 -0.69 6.55
CA ASN A 280 13.74 -1.52 6.72
C ASN A 280 12.40 -0.81 6.43
N ILE A 281 12.44 0.44 5.92
CA ILE A 281 11.25 1.17 5.49
C ILE A 281 10.98 0.86 4.01
N ASN A 282 9.78 0.41 3.69
CA ASN A 282 9.37 0.17 2.30
C ASN A 282 9.20 1.51 1.56
N THR A 283 10.03 1.72 0.54
CA THR A 283 9.95 2.90 -0.32
C THR A 283 9.07 2.60 -1.54
N ILE A 284 7.77 2.65 -1.35
CA ILE A 284 6.78 2.23 -2.38
C ILE A 284 6.93 3.04 -3.68
N GLU A 285 7.29 4.33 -3.58
CA GLU A 285 7.59 5.20 -4.72
C GLU A 285 9.04 5.09 -5.22
N GLY A 286 9.83 4.17 -4.61
CA GLY A 286 11.22 3.93 -4.95
C GLY A 286 12.16 5.02 -4.48
N GLY A 287 12.95 5.57 -5.40
CA GLY A 287 13.96 6.60 -5.11
C GLY A 287 15.28 6.34 -5.82
N THR A 288 16.34 6.99 -5.34
CA THR A 288 17.66 6.97 -5.97
C THR A 288 18.30 5.58 -5.97
N HIS A 289 18.12 4.79 -4.90
CA HIS A 289 18.63 3.41 -4.81
C HIS A 289 17.97 2.49 -5.84
N LEU A 290 16.64 2.57 -6.01
CA LEU A 290 15.93 1.81 -7.04
C LEU A 290 16.33 2.26 -8.45
N SER A 291 16.51 3.56 -8.65
CA SER A 291 17.01 4.10 -9.93
C SER A 291 18.43 3.59 -10.25
N GLY A 292 19.31 3.50 -9.26
CA GLY A 292 20.63 2.92 -9.37
C GLY A 292 20.59 1.44 -9.80
N LEU A 293 19.77 0.63 -9.10
CA LEU A 293 19.54 -0.79 -9.42
C LEU A 293 19.04 -0.97 -10.87
N ARG A 294 18.01 -0.23 -11.28
CA ARG A 294 17.44 -0.30 -12.64
C ARG A 294 18.46 0.08 -13.72
N THR A 295 19.28 1.07 -13.46
CA THR A 295 20.37 1.48 -14.37
C THR A 295 21.42 0.39 -14.47
N ALA A 296 21.87 -0.17 -13.34
CA ALA A 296 22.84 -1.23 -13.28
C ALA A 296 22.41 -2.47 -14.06
N LEU A 297 21.19 -2.97 -13.81
CA LEU A 297 20.63 -4.15 -14.50
C LEU A 297 20.60 -3.93 -16.00
N THR A 298 20.03 -2.81 -16.46
CA THR A 298 19.89 -2.53 -17.89
C THR A 298 21.21 -2.40 -18.60
N ARG A 299 22.14 -1.64 -18.03
CA ARG A 299 23.48 -1.42 -18.61
C ARG A 299 24.30 -2.70 -18.64
N THR A 300 24.33 -3.44 -17.55
CA THR A 300 25.19 -4.62 -17.40
C THR A 300 24.72 -5.75 -18.29
N LEU A 301 23.41 -6.03 -18.38
CA LEU A 301 22.88 -7.06 -19.27
C LEU A 301 23.08 -6.72 -20.76
N ASN A 302 22.91 -5.47 -21.17
CA ASN A 302 23.21 -5.03 -22.53
C ASN A 302 24.69 -5.23 -22.87
N ASN A 303 25.60 -4.80 -21.97
CA ASN A 303 27.04 -4.93 -22.17
C ASN A 303 27.50 -6.40 -22.26
N TYR A 304 26.95 -7.25 -21.40
CA TYR A 304 27.24 -8.69 -21.44
C TYR A 304 26.72 -9.33 -22.72
N ALA A 305 25.47 -9.03 -23.11
CA ALA A 305 24.88 -9.56 -24.34
C ALA A 305 25.69 -9.15 -25.60
N LEU A 306 26.19 -7.91 -25.64
CA LEU A 306 27.00 -7.39 -26.73
C LEU A 306 28.36 -8.11 -26.79
N ARG A 307 29.06 -8.20 -25.64
CA ARG A 307 30.39 -8.86 -25.56
C ARG A 307 30.35 -10.34 -25.95
N ASN A 308 29.26 -11.03 -25.59
CA ASN A 308 29.10 -12.46 -25.85
C ASN A 308 28.34 -12.77 -27.16
N ASN A 309 28.11 -11.77 -28.03
CA ASN A 309 27.41 -11.92 -29.31
C ASN A 309 26.02 -12.57 -29.20
N LEU A 310 25.28 -12.26 -28.13
CA LEU A 310 23.93 -12.80 -27.90
C LEU A 310 22.86 -12.05 -28.70
N PHE A 311 23.17 -10.87 -29.24
CA PHE A 311 22.30 -10.13 -30.12
C PHE A 311 22.40 -10.61 -31.58
N LYS A 312 21.26 -10.94 -32.20
CA LYS A 312 21.20 -11.32 -33.61
C LYS A 312 21.56 -10.17 -34.57
N LYS A 313 21.41 -8.92 -34.14
CA LYS A 313 21.77 -7.71 -34.89
C LYS A 313 22.55 -6.77 -33.98
N ALA A 314 23.63 -6.21 -34.46
CA ALA A 314 24.49 -5.29 -33.71
C ALA A 314 23.77 -4.01 -33.21
N THR A 315 22.63 -3.65 -33.79
CA THR A 315 21.81 -2.49 -33.40
C THR A 315 20.72 -2.81 -32.37
N THR A 316 20.63 -4.06 -31.89
CA THR A 316 19.66 -4.45 -30.88
C THR A 316 20.11 -3.95 -29.52
N THR A 317 19.27 -3.18 -28.83
CA THR A 317 19.46 -2.79 -27.42
C THR A 317 18.20 -3.14 -26.64
N LEU A 318 18.38 -3.63 -25.42
CA LEU A 318 17.28 -3.90 -24.49
C LEU A 318 16.94 -2.63 -23.73
N SER A 319 15.67 -2.28 -23.68
CA SER A 319 15.17 -1.22 -22.80
C SER A 319 15.14 -1.69 -21.33
N GLY A 320 14.94 -0.76 -20.42
CA GLY A 320 14.77 -1.09 -19.00
C GLY A 320 13.62 -2.05 -18.77
N ASP A 321 12.48 -1.85 -19.42
CA ASP A 321 11.30 -2.72 -19.30
C ASP A 321 11.57 -4.13 -19.84
N ASP A 322 12.31 -4.26 -20.95
CA ASP A 322 12.66 -5.57 -21.50
C ASP A 322 13.50 -6.39 -20.53
N VAL A 323 14.42 -5.72 -19.83
CA VAL A 323 15.31 -6.32 -18.84
C VAL A 323 14.58 -6.73 -17.57
N ARG A 324 13.53 -6.00 -17.20
CA ARG A 324 12.79 -6.24 -15.96
C ARG A 324 11.56 -7.13 -16.12
N GLU A 325 11.19 -7.53 -17.34
CA GLU A 325 10.09 -8.46 -17.56
C GLU A 325 10.36 -9.82 -16.88
N GLY A 326 9.46 -10.23 -16.00
CA GLY A 326 9.56 -11.46 -15.20
C GLY A 326 10.58 -11.38 -14.07
N LEU A 327 11.03 -10.19 -13.69
CA LEU A 327 11.96 -9.98 -12.58
C LEU A 327 11.20 -9.90 -11.26
N THR A 328 11.56 -10.76 -10.30
CA THR A 328 11.25 -10.57 -8.87
C THR A 328 12.54 -10.15 -8.18
N CYS A 329 12.54 -9.01 -7.51
CA CYS A 329 13.73 -8.41 -6.90
C CYS A 329 13.42 -7.73 -5.58
N VAL A 330 14.32 -7.85 -4.62
CA VAL A 330 14.30 -7.07 -3.38
C VAL A 330 15.66 -6.38 -3.25
N ILE A 331 15.63 -5.07 -3.02
CA ILE A 331 16.80 -4.27 -2.65
C ILE A 331 16.59 -3.66 -1.26
N SER A 332 17.55 -3.86 -0.37
CA SER A 332 17.60 -3.25 0.96
C SER A 332 18.94 -2.55 1.14
N ILE A 333 18.89 -1.27 1.49
CA ILE A 333 20.08 -0.50 1.81
C ILE A 333 19.98 0.10 3.21
N LYS A 334 21.14 0.35 3.82
CA LYS A 334 21.23 1.01 5.11
C LYS A 334 21.94 2.34 4.94
N VAL A 335 21.26 3.43 5.23
CA VAL A 335 21.77 4.81 5.06
C VAL A 335 21.75 5.51 6.41
N ALA A 336 22.87 6.12 6.80
CA ALA A 336 22.98 6.80 8.08
C ALA A 336 22.06 8.04 8.17
N GLU A 337 21.97 8.81 7.07
CA GLU A 337 21.14 10.02 6.98
C GLU A 337 20.23 9.95 5.75
N PRO A 338 19.17 9.15 5.77
CA PRO A 338 18.28 9.06 4.63
C PRO A 338 17.41 10.32 4.52
N GLN A 339 17.36 10.87 3.31
CA GLN A 339 16.52 12.00 2.95
C GLN A 339 15.31 11.47 2.17
N PHE A 340 14.13 11.55 2.76
CA PHE A 340 12.89 11.10 2.11
C PHE A 340 12.08 12.29 1.58
N GLU A 341 11.40 12.07 0.47
CA GLU A 341 10.40 13.01 -0.02
C GLU A 341 9.12 12.84 0.81
N GLY A 342 8.94 13.69 1.84
CA GLY A 342 7.76 13.72 2.69
C GLY A 342 7.81 12.83 3.95
N GLN A 343 6.84 13.04 4.83
CA GLN A 343 6.74 12.39 6.14
C GLN A 343 6.46 10.87 6.05
N THR A 344 5.81 10.42 5.00
CA THR A 344 5.45 9.01 4.79
C THR A 344 6.62 8.14 4.35
N LYS A 345 7.80 8.73 4.12
CA LYS A 345 9.07 8.06 3.77
C LYS A 345 8.97 7.13 2.53
N THR A 346 8.08 7.43 1.60
CA THR A 346 7.79 6.56 0.45
C THR A 346 8.83 6.59 -0.64
N LYS A 347 9.70 7.63 -0.69
CA LYS A 347 10.71 7.82 -1.73
C LYS A 347 12.01 8.36 -1.18
N LEU A 348 13.14 7.71 -1.52
CA LEU A 348 14.48 8.17 -1.14
C LEU A 348 15.01 9.23 -2.11
N GLY A 349 15.49 10.37 -1.56
CA GLY A 349 15.99 11.51 -2.31
C GLY A 349 17.50 11.66 -2.38
N ASN A 350 18.31 10.95 -1.56
CA ASN A 350 19.78 11.06 -1.51
C ASN A 350 20.41 10.87 -2.90
N GLY A 351 21.00 11.92 -3.49
CA GLY A 351 21.51 11.91 -4.87
C GLY A 351 22.70 10.99 -5.11
N ASP A 352 23.60 10.86 -4.14
CA ASP A 352 24.80 10.03 -4.13
C ASP A 352 24.52 8.53 -4.18
N ILE A 353 23.47 8.07 -3.51
CA ILE A 353 23.07 6.66 -3.40
C ILE A 353 22.85 6.00 -4.77
N LYS A 354 22.36 6.75 -5.77
CA LYS A 354 22.16 6.22 -7.12
C LYS A 354 23.46 5.68 -7.72
N GLY A 355 24.56 6.43 -7.62
CA GLY A 355 25.85 6.04 -8.15
C GLY A 355 26.48 4.87 -7.40
N THR A 356 26.38 4.89 -6.08
CA THR A 356 26.86 3.83 -5.19
C THR A 356 26.19 2.49 -5.48
N VAL A 357 24.86 2.46 -5.55
CA VAL A 357 24.09 1.25 -5.88
C VAL A 357 24.35 0.78 -7.32
N ASP A 358 24.36 1.70 -8.30
CA ASP A 358 24.63 1.38 -9.69
C ASP A 358 26.00 0.69 -9.85
N SER A 359 27.02 1.25 -9.24
CA SER A 359 28.38 0.67 -9.32
C SER A 359 28.47 -0.68 -8.60
N PHE A 360 27.95 -0.77 -7.36
CA PHE A 360 27.97 -2.03 -6.60
C PHE A 360 27.27 -3.16 -7.36
N VAL A 361 26.03 -2.94 -7.80
CA VAL A 361 25.25 -3.96 -8.51
C VAL A 361 25.88 -4.32 -9.84
N SER A 362 26.43 -3.35 -10.59
CA SER A 362 27.08 -3.63 -11.88
C SER A 362 28.31 -4.52 -11.71
N ASP A 363 29.14 -4.26 -10.70
CA ASP A 363 30.36 -5.03 -10.43
C ASP A 363 29.99 -6.48 -10.06
N GLN A 364 29.06 -6.65 -9.11
CA GLN A 364 28.61 -7.96 -8.65
C GLN A 364 27.88 -8.76 -9.74
N LEU A 365 27.03 -8.11 -10.53
CA LEU A 365 26.29 -8.77 -11.60
C LEU A 365 27.21 -9.20 -12.75
N ASN A 366 28.21 -8.38 -13.14
CA ASN A 366 29.21 -8.78 -14.13
C ASN A 366 29.96 -10.03 -13.68
N GLU A 367 30.47 -10.05 -12.45
CA GLU A 367 31.17 -11.20 -11.90
C GLU A 367 30.28 -12.45 -11.87
N PHE A 368 29.02 -12.29 -11.44
CA PHE A 368 28.06 -13.40 -11.42
C PHE A 368 27.80 -13.97 -12.81
N MET A 369 27.58 -13.13 -13.81
CA MET A 369 27.31 -13.59 -15.19
C MET A 369 28.47 -14.31 -15.83
N GLU A 370 29.71 -13.84 -15.59
CA GLU A 370 30.92 -14.53 -16.07
C GLU A 370 31.08 -15.93 -15.44
N ARG A 371 30.70 -16.07 -14.16
CA ARG A 371 30.73 -17.37 -13.46
C ARG A 371 29.54 -18.27 -13.84
N ASN A 372 28.42 -17.71 -14.31
CA ASN A 372 27.19 -18.43 -14.57
C ASN A 372 26.61 -18.14 -15.98
N PRO A 373 27.34 -18.44 -17.06
CA PRO A 373 26.98 -18.08 -18.42
C PRO A 373 25.66 -18.70 -18.88
N ALA A 374 25.27 -19.86 -18.36
CA ALA A 374 24.02 -20.52 -18.68
C ALA A 374 22.78 -19.73 -18.10
N ILE A 375 22.92 -19.19 -16.90
CA ILE A 375 21.87 -18.35 -16.29
C ILE A 375 21.81 -17.01 -17.03
N ALA A 376 22.97 -16.36 -17.25
CA ALA A 376 23.06 -15.10 -17.98
C ALA A 376 22.39 -15.21 -19.37
N LYS A 377 22.64 -16.29 -20.09
CA LYS A 377 22.02 -16.55 -21.40
C LYS A 377 20.49 -16.63 -21.30
N ARG A 378 19.94 -17.38 -20.33
CA ARG A 378 18.48 -17.50 -20.13
C ARG A 378 17.83 -16.15 -19.82
N VAL A 379 18.45 -15.36 -18.95
CA VAL A 379 17.97 -14.01 -18.60
C VAL A 379 17.95 -13.10 -19.83
N ILE A 380 19.01 -13.10 -20.64
CA ILE A 380 19.09 -12.30 -21.86
C ILE A 380 18.09 -12.80 -22.92
N GLU A 381 17.91 -14.11 -23.07
CA GLU A 381 16.89 -14.68 -23.97
C GLU A 381 15.47 -14.24 -23.57
N LYS A 382 15.15 -14.24 -22.27
CA LYS A 382 13.87 -13.72 -21.76
C LYS A 382 13.71 -12.23 -22.11
N SER A 383 14.73 -11.41 -21.88
CA SER A 383 14.71 -9.98 -22.21
C SER A 383 14.59 -9.72 -23.73
N LEU A 384 15.21 -10.56 -24.56
CA LEU A 384 15.06 -10.48 -26.04
C LEU A 384 13.64 -10.80 -26.48
N LEU A 385 12.99 -11.79 -25.85
CA LEU A 385 11.57 -12.10 -26.13
C LEU A 385 10.66 -10.93 -25.74
N ALA A 386 10.92 -10.28 -24.61
CA ALA A 386 10.22 -9.07 -24.18
C ALA A 386 10.39 -7.93 -25.19
N ALA A 387 11.63 -7.66 -25.65
CA ALA A 387 11.92 -6.65 -26.66
C ALA A 387 11.18 -6.91 -27.99
N GLN A 388 11.13 -8.18 -28.44
CA GLN A 388 10.37 -8.56 -29.64
C GLN A 388 8.87 -8.32 -29.46
N ALA A 389 8.32 -8.66 -28.30
CA ALA A 389 6.90 -8.41 -27.99
C ALA A 389 6.57 -6.91 -27.96
N ARG A 390 7.44 -6.10 -27.34
CA ARG A 390 7.30 -4.64 -27.32
C ARG A 390 7.36 -4.04 -28.74
N ASP A 391 8.30 -4.47 -29.58
CA ASP A 391 8.39 -3.99 -30.96
C ASP A 391 7.17 -4.39 -31.81
N ALA A 392 6.65 -5.60 -31.62
CA ALA A 392 5.41 -6.04 -32.26
C ALA A 392 4.21 -5.18 -31.82
N ALA A 393 4.11 -4.89 -30.52
CA ALA A 393 3.07 -4.03 -29.96
C ALA A 393 3.16 -2.60 -30.49
N ARG A 394 4.38 -2.03 -30.59
CA ARG A 394 4.62 -0.70 -31.17
C ARG A 394 4.17 -0.63 -32.64
N LYS A 395 4.56 -1.60 -33.45
CA LYS A 395 4.13 -1.68 -34.87
C LYS A 395 2.61 -1.78 -35.01
N ALA A 396 1.96 -2.57 -34.15
CA ALA A 396 0.50 -2.69 -34.14
C ALA A 396 -0.18 -1.36 -33.80
N ARG A 397 0.35 -0.60 -32.82
CA ARG A 397 -0.13 0.75 -32.48
C ARG A 397 0.03 1.73 -33.65
N GLU A 398 1.21 1.77 -34.30
CA GLU A 398 1.46 2.66 -35.43
C GLU A 398 0.50 2.39 -36.61
N LEU A 399 0.24 1.11 -36.90
CA LEU A 399 -0.71 0.72 -37.94
C LEU A 399 -2.16 1.15 -37.58
N THR A 400 -2.54 1.04 -36.32
CA THR A 400 -3.86 1.47 -35.86
C THR A 400 -3.97 2.99 -35.87
N ARG A 401 -2.93 3.72 -35.43
CA ARG A 401 -2.88 5.19 -35.45
C ARG A 401 -2.95 5.74 -36.88
N ARG A 402 -2.31 5.10 -37.86
CA ARG A 402 -2.44 5.47 -39.28
C ARG A 402 -3.83 5.26 -39.81
N LYS A 403 -4.57 4.24 -39.32
CA LYS A 403 -5.99 4.02 -39.70
C LYS A 403 -6.93 5.02 -39.02
N SER A 404 -6.68 5.41 -37.77
CA SER A 404 -7.52 6.38 -37.05
C SER A 404 -7.19 7.85 -37.38
N ALA A 405 -6.00 8.16 -37.91
CA ALA A 405 -5.69 9.51 -38.41
C ALA A 405 -6.54 9.90 -39.64
N LEU A 406 -7.25 8.94 -40.26
CA LEU A 406 -8.26 9.18 -41.30
C LEU A 406 -9.68 9.38 -40.70
N GLU A 407 -9.88 9.08 -39.41
CA GLU A 407 -11.13 9.30 -38.69
C GLU A 407 -10.84 10.31 -37.56
N SER A 408 -11.29 11.53 -37.73
CA SER A 408 -11.05 12.68 -36.86
C SER A 408 -11.47 12.42 -35.41
N GLY A 409 -10.51 12.45 -34.47
CA GLY A 409 -10.73 12.51 -33.02
C GLY A 409 -9.73 11.69 -32.21
N ASP A 410 -8.91 12.36 -31.42
CA ASP A 410 -7.89 11.72 -30.54
C ASP A 410 -8.47 10.88 -29.40
N LEU A 411 -9.79 10.90 -29.18
CA LEU A 411 -10.46 10.23 -28.07
C LEU A 411 -11.26 8.99 -28.51
N PRO A 412 -11.40 7.97 -27.62
CA PRO A 412 -12.23 6.79 -27.95
C PRO A 412 -13.67 7.18 -28.26
N GLY A 413 -14.23 6.69 -29.38
CA GLY A 413 -15.58 7.03 -29.79
C GLY A 413 -16.70 6.67 -28.80
N LYS A 414 -16.40 5.81 -27.81
CA LYS A 414 -17.33 5.46 -26.73
C LYS A 414 -17.22 6.38 -25.50
N LEU A 415 -16.14 7.13 -25.36
CA LEU A 415 -15.94 8.05 -24.25
C LEU A 415 -16.93 9.21 -24.35
N ALA A 416 -17.76 9.35 -23.32
CA ALA A 416 -18.51 10.58 -23.09
C ALA A 416 -17.69 11.49 -22.18
N ASP A 417 -16.85 12.34 -22.76
CA ASP A 417 -15.95 13.23 -22.04
C ASP A 417 -16.67 14.36 -21.29
N CYS A 418 -15.98 14.99 -20.32
CA CYS A 418 -16.44 16.17 -19.61
C CYS A 418 -15.89 17.45 -20.26
N SER A 419 -16.52 18.60 -19.94
CA SER A 419 -16.13 19.88 -20.54
C SER A 419 -15.00 20.59 -19.80
N ASN A 420 -14.81 20.34 -18.49
CA ASN A 420 -13.72 20.92 -17.71
C ASN A 420 -12.36 20.38 -18.19
N LYS A 421 -11.33 21.22 -18.14
CA LYS A 421 -9.97 20.89 -18.55
C LYS A 421 -8.99 20.78 -17.38
N ASP A 422 -9.40 21.16 -16.17
CA ASP A 422 -8.61 20.99 -14.96
C ASP A 422 -8.74 19.53 -14.46
N PRO A 423 -7.67 18.70 -14.53
CA PRO A 423 -7.71 17.30 -14.12
C PRO A 423 -8.12 17.09 -12.66
N ALA A 424 -7.77 18.06 -11.78
CA ALA A 424 -8.10 17.99 -10.36
C ALA A 424 -9.61 18.04 -10.10
N MET A 425 -10.35 18.69 -11.00
CA MET A 425 -11.80 18.80 -10.95
C MET A 425 -12.52 17.73 -11.75
N CYS A 426 -11.79 16.90 -12.52
CA CYS A 426 -12.36 15.93 -13.45
C CYS A 426 -12.29 14.50 -12.89
N GLU A 427 -13.32 13.73 -13.20
CA GLU A 427 -13.40 12.31 -12.86
C GLU A 427 -13.92 11.49 -14.04
N ILE A 428 -13.40 10.24 -14.17
CA ILE A 428 -13.86 9.29 -15.19
C ILE A 428 -14.43 8.05 -14.51
N TYR A 429 -15.62 7.63 -14.96
CA TYR A 429 -16.25 6.39 -14.54
C TYR A 429 -15.99 5.31 -15.59
N LEU A 430 -15.36 4.22 -15.17
CA LEU A 430 -15.24 2.97 -15.93
C LEU A 430 -16.47 2.13 -15.60
N VAL A 431 -17.43 2.08 -16.53
CA VAL A 431 -18.76 1.51 -16.28
C VAL A 431 -18.91 0.18 -16.98
N GLU A 432 -19.39 -0.83 -16.27
CA GLU A 432 -19.68 -2.13 -16.83
C GLU A 432 -20.90 -2.09 -17.77
N GLY A 433 -20.66 -2.45 -19.02
CA GLY A 433 -21.69 -2.60 -20.03
C GLY A 433 -22.24 -1.30 -20.63
N ASP A 434 -22.83 -1.45 -21.81
CA ASP A 434 -23.41 -0.31 -22.56
C ASP A 434 -24.73 0.16 -21.91
N SER A 435 -25.49 -0.71 -21.21
CA SER A 435 -26.76 -0.35 -20.55
C SER A 435 -26.54 0.60 -19.37
N ALA A 436 -25.72 0.19 -18.39
CA ALA A 436 -25.37 1.03 -17.25
C ALA A 436 -24.61 2.28 -17.70
N GLY A 437 -23.72 2.14 -18.71
CA GLY A 437 -23.05 3.26 -19.36
C GLY A 437 -24.03 4.28 -19.97
N GLY A 438 -25.17 3.83 -20.52
CA GLY A 438 -26.24 4.69 -21.01
C GLY A 438 -26.91 5.50 -19.93
N SER A 439 -27.32 4.86 -18.81
CA SER A 439 -27.89 5.52 -17.65
C SER A 439 -26.89 6.51 -17.02
N ALA A 440 -25.62 6.12 -16.86
CA ALA A 440 -24.57 6.98 -16.35
C ALA A 440 -24.31 8.21 -17.23
N LYS A 441 -24.31 8.05 -18.57
CA LYS A 441 -24.17 9.18 -19.51
C LYS A 441 -25.30 10.18 -19.41
N GLN A 442 -26.52 9.74 -19.13
CA GLN A 442 -27.67 10.61 -18.96
C GLN A 442 -27.70 11.30 -17.60
N GLY A 443 -27.38 10.56 -16.52
CA GLY A 443 -27.43 11.05 -15.14
C GLY A 443 -26.25 11.92 -14.71
N ARG A 444 -25.08 11.83 -15.39
CA ARG A 444 -23.85 12.52 -14.99
C ARG A 444 -23.91 14.06 -15.03
N ASP A 445 -23.08 14.73 -14.27
CA ASP A 445 -22.72 16.12 -14.52
C ASP A 445 -21.67 16.23 -15.63
N ARG A 446 -22.07 16.71 -16.79
CA ARG A 446 -21.22 16.83 -17.98
C ARG A 446 -20.06 17.82 -17.83
N ARG A 447 -20.08 18.66 -16.80
CA ARG A 447 -19.02 19.63 -16.56
C ARG A 447 -17.72 18.96 -16.15
N PHE A 448 -17.79 17.95 -15.26
CA PHE A 448 -16.60 17.33 -14.66
C PHE A 448 -16.59 15.79 -14.67
N GLN A 449 -17.69 15.13 -15.03
CA GLN A 449 -17.77 13.66 -15.08
C GLN A 449 -17.70 13.14 -16.51
N ALA A 450 -16.73 12.26 -16.77
CA ALA A 450 -16.59 11.49 -17.99
C ALA A 450 -17.06 10.04 -17.78
N ILE A 451 -17.65 9.42 -18.81
CA ILE A 451 -18.11 8.02 -18.78
C ILE A 451 -17.44 7.23 -19.89
N LEU A 452 -16.78 6.13 -19.53
CA LEU A 452 -16.23 5.14 -20.43
C LEU A 452 -16.89 3.77 -20.20
N PRO A 453 -17.87 3.37 -21.02
CA PRO A 453 -18.44 2.03 -20.94
C PRO A 453 -17.44 0.98 -21.41
N LEU A 454 -17.30 -0.10 -20.64
CA LEU A 454 -16.46 -1.25 -20.97
C LEU A 454 -17.35 -2.43 -21.38
N ARG A 455 -17.00 -3.11 -22.47
CA ARG A 455 -17.77 -4.28 -22.96
C ARG A 455 -17.25 -5.57 -22.32
N GLY A 456 -17.81 -5.93 -21.19
CA GLY A 456 -17.53 -7.21 -20.51
C GLY A 456 -16.12 -7.29 -19.91
N LYS A 457 -15.66 -8.52 -19.69
CA LYS A 457 -14.39 -8.83 -19.05
C LYS A 457 -13.21 -8.41 -19.92
N ILE A 458 -12.30 -7.59 -19.39
CA ILE A 458 -11.04 -7.28 -20.05
C ILE A 458 -10.10 -8.50 -19.97
N ILE A 459 -9.03 -8.47 -20.77
CA ILE A 459 -8.00 -9.52 -20.71
C ILE A 459 -7.34 -9.55 -19.33
N ASN A 460 -7.09 -10.75 -18.80
CA ASN A 460 -6.32 -10.90 -17.56
C ASN A 460 -4.86 -10.50 -17.80
N SER A 461 -4.49 -9.35 -17.27
CA SER A 461 -3.17 -8.75 -17.45
C SER A 461 -2.05 -9.42 -16.63
N GLU A 462 -2.39 -10.27 -15.67
CA GLU A 462 -1.43 -11.11 -14.96
C GLU A 462 -0.84 -12.20 -15.87
N LYS A 463 -1.65 -12.76 -16.77
CA LYS A 463 -1.29 -13.89 -17.65
C LYS A 463 -0.90 -13.50 -19.06
N ALA A 464 -1.18 -12.28 -19.46
CA ALA A 464 -1.08 -11.89 -20.85
C ALA A 464 0.21 -11.10 -21.13
N ARG A 465 0.85 -11.41 -22.26
CA ARG A 465 1.96 -10.62 -22.77
C ARG A 465 1.50 -9.23 -23.18
N ILE A 466 2.41 -8.27 -23.14
CA ILE A 466 2.15 -6.85 -23.41
C ILE A 466 1.53 -6.61 -24.80
N ASP A 467 1.92 -7.38 -25.82
CA ASP A 467 1.37 -7.27 -27.17
C ASP A 467 -0.12 -7.62 -27.21
N LYS A 468 -0.56 -8.63 -26.44
CA LYS A 468 -1.96 -9.02 -26.30
C LYS A 468 -2.74 -8.00 -25.47
N ILE A 469 -2.14 -7.48 -24.40
CA ILE A 469 -2.75 -6.45 -23.54
C ILE A 469 -3.04 -5.21 -24.36
N LEU A 470 -2.07 -4.70 -25.11
CA LEU A 470 -2.23 -3.55 -25.99
C LEU A 470 -3.05 -3.85 -27.26
N GLY A 471 -3.23 -5.13 -27.59
CA GLY A 471 -4.20 -5.60 -28.60
C GLY A 471 -5.66 -5.53 -28.12
N ASN A 472 -5.89 -5.56 -26.80
CA ASN A 472 -7.24 -5.48 -26.23
C ASN A 472 -7.82 -4.07 -26.39
N ASN A 473 -9.02 -3.98 -26.95
CA ASN A 473 -9.65 -2.71 -27.29
C ASN A 473 -10.04 -1.88 -26.05
N GLU A 474 -10.55 -2.55 -25.00
CA GLU A 474 -10.99 -1.88 -23.78
C GLU A 474 -9.78 -1.26 -23.04
N ILE A 475 -8.66 -1.97 -22.97
CA ILE A 475 -7.41 -1.46 -22.39
C ILE A 475 -6.89 -0.27 -23.19
N ARG A 476 -6.88 -0.35 -24.52
CA ARG A 476 -6.46 0.79 -25.35
C ARG A 476 -7.33 2.01 -25.14
N MET A 477 -8.65 1.83 -25.04
CA MET A 477 -9.57 2.92 -24.76
C MET A 477 -9.28 3.57 -23.39
N MET A 478 -8.98 2.79 -22.34
CA MET A 478 -8.62 3.32 -21.03
C MET A 478 -7.32 4.12 -21.09
N ILE A 479 -6.24 3.57 -21.66
CA ILE A 479 -4.95 4.27 -21.79
C ILE A 479 -5.12 5.59 -22.54
N THR A 480 -5.88 5.59 -23.64
CA THR A 480 -6.15 6.79 -24.45
C THR A 480 -6.99 7.80 -23.67
N ALA A 481 -8.00 7.35 -22.93
CA ALA A 481 -8.86 8.22 -22.13
C ALA A 481 -8.08 8.89 -20.98
N PHE A 482 -7.21 8.14 -20.30
CA PHE A 482 -6.40 8.69 -19.21
C PHE A 482 -5.39 9.75 -19.68
N GLY A 483 -4.85 9.58 -20.89
CA GLY A 483 -3.94 10.56 -21.51
C GLY A 483 -2.53 10.59 -20.93
N ALA A 484 -2.24 9.83 -19.87
CA ALA A 484 -0.97 9.83 -19.14
C ALA A 484 0.12 8.96 -19.80
N GLY A 485 -0.17 8.28 -20.91
CA GLY A 485 0.78 7.35 -21.53
C GLY A 485 0.72 5.95 -20.91
N PHE A 486 1.76 5.14 -21.14
CA PHE A 486 1.82 3.75 -20.69
C PHE A 486 3.27 3.28 -20.53
N LYS A 487 3.63 2.68 -19.38
CA LYS A 487 4.98 2.24 -19.01
C LYS A 487 6.02 3.37 -19.13
N GLU A 488 7.08 3.18 -19.93
CA GLU A 488 8.16 4.17 -20.11
C GLU A 488 7.67 5.55 -20.56
N ASP A 489 6.53 5.61 -21.27
CA ASP A 489 5.90 6.86 -21.73
C ASP A 489 4.90 7.43 -20.70
N PHE A 490 4.74 6.77 -19.53
CA PHE A 490 3.79 7.20 -18.51
C PHE A 490 4.27 8.50 -17.84
N ASP A 491 3.38 9.47 -17.80
CA ASP A 491 3.63 10.79 -17.23
C ASP A 491 2.38 11.22 -16.45
N ILE A 492 2.47 11.23 -15.13
CA ILE A 492 1.36 11.53 -14.23
C ILE A 492 0.83 12.96 -14.42
N GLU A 493 1.71 13.91 -14.81
CA GLU A 493 1.34 15.30 -15.05
C GLU A 493 0.36 15.45 -16.23
N LYS A 494 0.33 14.46 -17.12
CA LYS A 494 -0.60 14.42 -18.27
C LYS A 494 -1.91 13.70 -17.98
N LEU A 495 -2.11 13.22 -16.74
CA LEU A 495 -3.36 12.56 -16.37
C LEU A 495 -4.55 13.52 -16.51
N ARG A 496 -5.58 13.09 -17.23
CA ARG A 496 -6.75 13.92 -17.54
C ARG A 496 -7.81 13.95 -16.46
N TYR A 497 -7.80 12.98 -15.55
CA TYR A 497 -8.81 12.81 -14.49
C TYR A 497 -8.13 12.40 -13.19
N HIS A 498 -8.23 13.22 -12.15
CA HIS A 498 -7.67 12.90 -10.84
C HIS A 498 -8.56 11.97 -10.00
N LYS A 499 -9.68 11.49 -10.58
CA LYS A 499 -10.47 10.38 -10.01
C LYS A 499 -10.84 9.42 -11.12
N ILE A 500 -10.36 8.19 -11.00
CA ILE A 500 -10.70 7.06 -11.87
C ILE A 500 -11.60 6.14 -11.05
N VAL A 501 -12.89 6.14 -11.36
CA VAL A 501 -13.91 5.45 -10.57
C VAL A 501 -14.33 4.18 -11.28
N ILE A 502 -14.08 3.03 -10.66
CA ILE A 502 -14.55 1.72 -11.14
C ILE A 502 -15.99 1.55 -10.66
N MET A 503 -16.92 1.38 -11.59
CA MET A 503 -18.34 1.23 -11.32
C MET A 503 -18.87 -0.02 -12.03
N THR A 504 -18.96 -1.12 -11.30
CA THR A 504 -19.38 -2.45 -11.76
C THR A 504 -20.65 -2.90 -11.04
N ASP A 505 -21.34 -3.86 -11.63
CA ASP A 505 -22.52 -4.48 -11.04
C ASP A 505 -22.20 -5.17 -9.70
N ALA A 506 -23.22 -5.31 -8.86
CA ALA A 506 -23.08 -5.92 -7.52
C ALA A 506 -23.24 -7.46 -7.56
N ASP A 507 -22.80 -8.08 -8.63
CA ASP A 507 -22.82 -9.52 -8.84
C ASP A 507 -21.40 -10.12 -8.96
N VAL A 508 -21.31 -11.43 -9.18
CA VAL A 508 -20.03 -12.15 -9.30
C VAL A 508 -19.24 -11.73 -10.53
N ASP A 509 -19.90 -11.38 -11.62
CA ASP A 509 -19.26 -10.93 -12.86
C ASP A 509 -18.70 -9.53 -12.69
N GLY A 510 -19.43 -8.61 -12.08
CA GLY A 510 -18.95 -7.27 -11.74
C GLY A 510 -17.78 -7.29 -10.75
N ALA A 511 -17.80 -8.18 -9.75
CA ALA A 511 -16.67 -8.40 -8.86
C ALA A 511 -15.43 -8.88 -9.62
N HIS A 512 -15.59 -9.78 -10.60
CA HIS A 512 -14.49 -10.25 -11.44
C HIS A 512 -13.96 -9.15 -12.37
N ILE A 513 -14.82 -8.34 -12.99
CA ILE A 513 -14.41 -7.20 -13.83
C ILE A 513 -13.62 -6.18 -13.01
N ARG A 514 -14.09 -5.87 -11.81
CA ARG A 514 -13.36 -5.01 -10.86
C ARG A 514 -11.97 -5.56 -10.54
N THR A 515 -11.86 -6.86 -10.27
CA THR A 515 -10.57 -7.51 -10.01
C THR A 515 -9.64 -7.44 -11.22
N LEU A 516 -10.14 -7.67 -12.44
CA LEU A 516 -9.35 -7.55 -13.68
C LEU A 516 -8.85 -6.11 -13.89
N LEU A 517 -9.69 -5.11 -13.63
CA LEU A 517 -9.32 -3.70 -13.75
C LEU A 517 -8.25 -3.32 -12.71
N LEU A 518 -8.43 -3.74 -11.46
CA LEU A 518 -7.43 -3.52 -10.41
C LEU A 518 -6.11 -4.22 -10.73
N THR A 519 -6.15 -5.45 -11.27
CA THR A 519 -4.94 -6.15 -11.72
C THR A 519 -4.20 -5.36 -12.81
N PHE A 520 -4.93 -4.85 -13.80
CA PHE A 520 -4.34 -4.03 -14.86
C PHE A 520 -3.72 -2.74 -14.31
N LEU A 521 -4.43 -2.01 -13.46
CA LEU A 521 -3.94 -0.76 -12.87
C LEU A 521 -2.73 -1.01 -11.98
N PHE A 522 -2.77 -2.02 -11.11
CA PHE A 522 -1.66 -2.37 -10.23
C PHE A 522 -0.40 -2.81 -11.00
N ARG A 523 -0.55 -3.63 -12.05
CA ARG A 523 0.60 -4.19 -12.80
C ARG A 523 1.21 -3.22 -13.82
N TYR A 524 0.42 -2.34 -14.39
CA TYR A 524 0.84 -1.55 -15.56
C TYR A 524 0.77 -0.03 -15.38
N LEU A 525 0.04 0.44 -14.37
CA LEU A 525 -0.13 1.85 -14.02
C LEU A 525 -0.13 2.04 -12.48
N PRO A 526 0.87 1.46 -11.77
CA PRO A 526 0.88 1.48 -10.30
C PRO A 526 0.89 2.90 -9.74
N GLU A 527 1.43 3.88 -10.45
CA GLU A 527 1.46 5.28 -10.06
C GLU A 527 0.06 5.85 -9.85
N LEU A 528 -0.95 5.34 -10.57
CA LEU A 528 -2.34 5.75 -10.38
C LEU A 528 -2.91 5.26 -9.04
N VAL A 529 -2.50 4.06 -8.60
CA VAL A 529 -2.92 3.49 -7.31
C VAL A 529 -2.17 4.17 -6.17
N ILE A 530 -0.86 4.27 -6.28
CA ILE A 530 0.03 4.90 -5.28
C ILE A 530 -0.36 6.37 -5.08
N GLY A 531 -0.60 7.11 -6.18
CA GLY A 531 -1.04 8.52 -6.14
C GLY A 531 -2.48 8.69 -5.64
N GLY A 532 -3.23 7.58 -5.45
CA GLY A 532 -4.59 7.60 -4.90
C GLY A 532 -5.65 8.15 -5.85
N PHE A 533 -5.46 7.98 -7.15
CA PHE A 533 -6.41 8.42 -8.17
C PHE A 533 -7.50 7.37 -8.45
N VAL A 534 -7.38 6.14 -7.91
CA VAL A 534 -8.30 5.02 -8.18
C VAL A 534 -9.34 4.90 -7.07
N TYR A 535 -10.60 4.80 -7.47
CA TYR A 535 -11.74 4.67 -6.57
C TYR A 535 -12.68 3.56 -7.04
N ILE A 536 -13.44 2.98 -6.11
CA ILE A 536 -14.54 2.06 -6.37
C ILE A 536 -15.83 2.74 -5.95
N ALA A 537 -16.78 2.84 -6.87
CA ALA A 537 -18.12 3.32 -6.56
C ALA A 537 -18.86 2.31 -5.69
N MET A 538 -19.60 2.81 -4.70
CA MET A 538 -20.41 2.00 -3.78
C MET A 538 -21.89 2.31 -4.01
N PRO A 539 -22.54 1.69 -5.02
CA PRO A 539 -23.98 1.84 -5.21
C PRO A 539 -24.76 1.16 -4.08
N PRO A 540 -25.99 1.62 -3.75
CA PRO A 540 -26.83 0.94 -2.79
C PRO A 540 -27.28 -0.43 -3.29
N LEU A 541 -27.35 -1.41 -2.36
CA LEU A 541 -27.84 -2.76 -2.64
C LEU A 541 -29.35 -2.85 -2.61
N TYR A 542 -30.02 -2.00 -1.81
CA TYR A 542 -31.46 -2.05 -1.60
C TYR A 542 -32.11 -0.68 -1.72
N ARG A 543 -33.36 -0.69 -2.22
CA ARG A 543 -34.29 0.40 -2.10
C ARG A 543 -35.49 -0.09 -1.29
N VAL A 544 -35.74 0.55 -0.16
CA VAL A 544 -36.89 0.31 0.70
C VAL A 544 -37.91 1.43 0.49
N SER A 545 -39.16 1.10 0.21
CA SER A 545 -40.22 2.10 0.02
C SER A 545 -41.49 1.76 0.79
N VAL A 546 -42.10 2.79 1.44
CA VAL A 546 -43.35 2.70 2.13
C VAL A 546 -44.21 3.89 1.71
N GLY A 547 -45.26 3.65 0.91
CA GLY A 547 -46.05 4.69 0.30
C GLY A 547 -45.23 5.57 -0.64
N LYS A 548 -45.09 6.88 -0.33
CA LYS A 548 -44.28 7.83 -1.11
C LYS A 548 -42.88 8.04 -0.53
N LYS A 549 -42.57 7.45 0.63
CA LYS A 549 -41.24 7.56 1.24
C LYS A 549 -40.34 6.45 0.70
N GLU A 550 -39.11 6.77 0.35
CA GLU A 550 -38.10 5.80 -0.04
C GLU A 550 -36.77 6.07 0.64
N LYS A 551 -36.01 5.01 0.85
CA LYS A 551 -34.64 5.03 1.39
C LYS A 551 -33.77 4.00 0.69
N TYR A 552 -32.57 4.42 0.30
CA TYR A 552 -31.53 3.53 -0.22
C TYR A 552 -30.70 3.00 0.94
N CYS A 553 -30.29 1.74 0.86
CA CYS A 553 -29.54 1.05 1.90
C CYS A 553 -28.38 0.28 1.25
N TYR A 554 -27.23 0.30 1.90
CA TYR A 554 -25.97 -0.24 1.35
C TYR A 554 -25.66 -1.65 1.85
N ASP A 555 -26.29 -2.08 2.95
CA ASP A 555 -26.20 -3.42 3.50
C ASP A 555 -27.52 -3.93 4.09
N ASP A 556 -27.53 -5.19 4.55
CA ASP A 556 -28.70 -5.83 5.15
C ASP A 556 -29.12 -5.18 6.47
N GLY A 557 -28.15 -4.70 7.28
CA GLY A 557 -28.40 -4.05 8.56
C GLY A 557 -29.13 -2.72 8.36
N GLU A 558 -28.65 -1.89 7.42
CA GLU A 558 -29.30 -0.63 7.05
C GLU A 558 -30.71 -0.85 6.50
N ARG A 559 -30.89 -1.90 5.67
CA ARG A 559 -32.21 -2.30 5.17
C ARG A 559 -33.18 -2.59 6.31
N ASP A 560 -32.79 -3.41 7.27
CA ASP A 560 -33.64 -3.84 8.37
C ASP A 560 -33.98 -2.69 9.32
N ILE A 561 -33.00 -1.80 9.56
CA ILE A 561 -33.23 -0.55 10.31
C ILE A 561 -34.20 0.37 9.54
N ALA A 562 -34.03 0.50 8.22
CA ALA A 562 -34.91 1.32 7.38
C ALA A 562 -36.34 0.80 7.39
N ILE A 563 -36.56 -0.51 7.29
CA ILE A 563 -37.87 -1.15 7.36
C ILE A 563 -38.52 -0.81 8.69
N LYS A 564 -37.87 -1.03 9.83
CA LYS A 564 -38.39 -0.74 11.17
C LYS A 564 -38.79 0.74 11.33
N LYS A 565 -37.92 1.64 10.86
CA LYS A 565 -38.12 3.07 10.97
C LYS A 565 -39.25 3.58 10.07
N MET A 566 -39.35 3.07 8.83
CA MET A 566 -40.34 3.54 7.86
C MET A 566 -41.74 2.96 8.10
N THR A 567 -41.82 1.79 8.74
CA THR A 567 -43.09 1.19 9.17
C THR A 567 -43.50 1.64 10.57
N GLU A 568 -42.74 2.53 11.22
CA GLU A 568 -43.02 3.05 12.59
C GLU A 568 -43.17 1.92 13.63
N GLY A 569 -42.45 0.78 13.43
CA GLY A 569 -42.54 -0.41 14.27
C GLY A 569 -43.80 -1.26 14.02
N GLY A 570 -44.59 -0.92 12.98
CA GLY A 570 -45.77 -1.70 12.55
C GLY A 570 -45.39 -2.88 11.64
N ASP A 571 -46.35 -3.34 10.84
CA ASP A 571 -46.18 -4.51 9.96
C ASP A 571 -45.08 -4.30 8.89
N PRO A 572 -43.98 -5.07 8.93
CA PRO A 572 -42.88 -4.99 7.94
C PRO A 572 -43.34 -5.28 6.49
N SER A 573 -44.44 -6.01 6.30
CA SER A 573 -44.93 -6.36 4.95
C SER A 573 -45.42 -5.13 4.15
N ARG A 574 -45.61 -3.97 4.80
CA ARG A 574 -45.94 -2.70 4.16
C ARG A 574 -44.74 -2.08 3.41
N ALA A 575 -43.52 -2.53 3.68
CA ALA A 575 -42.32 -2.10 3.00
C ALA A 575 -42.10 -2.90 1.72
N LYS A 576 -42.03 -2.20 0.60
CA LYS A 576 -41.58 -2.80 -0.67
C LYS A 576 -40.06 -2.69 -0.72
N ILE A 577 -39.40 -3.85 -0.89
CA ILE A 577 -37.95 -3.95 -0.98
C ILE A 577 -37.59 -4.31 -2.42
N GLN A 578 -36.74 -3.49 -3.03
CA GLN A 578 -36.10 -3.78 -4.31
C GLN A 578 -34.62 -4.00 -4.05
N ARG A 579 -34.09 -5.19 -4.42
CA ARG A 579 -32.66 -5.46 -4.44
C ARG A 579 -32.14 -5.13 -5.83
N TYR A 580 -31.07 -4.34 -5.90
CA TYR A 580 -30.38 -4.05 -7.15
C TYR A 580 -29.27 -5.10 -7.36
N LYS A 581 -29.31 -5.83 -8.46
CA LYS A 581 -28.27 -6.79 -8.87
C LYS A 581 -27.29 -6.13 -9.84
N GLY A 582 -27.75 -5.17 -10.62
CA GLY A 582 -26.95 -4.46 -11.60
C GLY A 582 -27.29 -2.97 -11.70
N LEU A 583 -26.31 -2.19 -12.09
CA LEU A 583 -26.43 -0.73 -12.32
C LEU A 583 -27.42 -0.40 -13.45
N GLY A 584 -27.61 -1.32 -14.40
CA GLY A 584 -28.58 -1.19 -15.47
C GLY A 584 -30.05 -1.20 -15.02
N GLU A 585 -30.33 -1.62 -13.77
CA GLU A 585 -31.65 -1.56 -13.16
C GLU A 585 -32.00 -0.18 -12.61
N MET A 586 -30.99 0.70 -12.48
CA MET A 586 -31.19 2.09 -12.03
C MET A 586 -31.44 3.00 -13.22
N ASN A 587 -32.45 3.86 -13.08
CA ASN A 587 -32.61 4.95 -14.04
C ASN A 587 -31.55 6.06 -13.80
N PRO A 588 -31.37 7.02 -14.74
CA PRO A 588 -30.35 8.06 -14.61
C PRO A 588 -30.42 8.88 -13.31
N ASP A 589 -31.64 9.24 -12.87
CA ASP A 589 -31.82 10.04 -11.64
C ASP A 589 -31.46 9.24 -10.39
N GLN A 590 -31.79 7.95 -10.34
CA GLN A 590 -31.43 7.06 -9.24
C GLN A 590 -29.92 6.90 -9.15
N LEU A 591 -29.26 6.67 -10.29
CA LEU A 591 -27.81 6.51 -10.34
C LEU A 591 -27.07 7.79 -9.94
N TRP A 592 -27.58 8.95 -10.36
CA TRP A 592 -27.09 10.25 -9.90
C TRP A 592 -27.23 10.39 -8.38
N ASN A 593 -28.45 10.32 -7.87
CA ASN A 593 -28.77 10.61 -6.49
C ASN A 593 -28.14 9.65 -5.46
N THR A 594 -27.61 8.49 -5.88
CA THR A 594 -27.05 7.49 -4.98
C THR A 594 -25.55 7.26 -5.15
N THR A 595 -25.05 7.40 -6.40
CA THR A 595 -23.71 6.87 -6.76
C THR A 595 -22.81 7.92 -7.43
N MET A 596 -23.37 8.93 -8.10
CA MET A 596 -22.58 9.86 -8.90
C MET A 596 -22.54 11.29 -8.33
N ASP A 597 -23.55 11.73 -7.59
CA ASP A 597 -23.59 13.06 -6.99
C ASP A 597 -22.51 13.20 -5.90
N PRO A 598 -21.55 14.14 -6.04
CA PRO A 598 -20.48 14.35 -5.07
C PRO A 598 -20.96 14.64 -3.62
N GLU A 599 -22.15 15.19 -3.45
CA GLU A 599 -22.71 15.58 -2.15
C GLU A 599 -23.19 14.36 -1.32
N VAL A 600 -23.59 13.26 -2.01
CA VAL A 600 -24.26 12.13 -1.34
C VAL A 600 -23.62 10.76 -1.59
N ARG A 601 -22.82 10.64 -2.64
CA ARG A 601 -22.20 9.35 -3.04
C ARG A 601 -21.17 8.84 -2.02
N THR A 602 -21.09 7.53 -1.91
CA THR A 602 -20.00 6.84 -1.21
C THR A 602 -19.05 6.22 -2.22
N MET A 603 -17.74 6.45 -2.03
CA MET A 603 -16.69 5.83 -2.82
C MET A 603 -15.59 5.29 -1.89
N MET A 604 -15.04 4.15 -2.24
CA MET A 604 -13.87 3.58 -1.57
C MET A 604 -12.62 3.93 -2.38
N ARG A 605 -11.66 4.63 -1.77
CA ARG A 605 -10.35 4.87 -2.37
C ARG A 605 -9.52 3.59 -2.33
N VAL A 606 -8.89 3.24 -3.44
CA VAL A 606 -7.96 2.11 -3.50
C VAL A 606 -6.59 2.60 -3.03
N ASN A 607 -6.08 1.99 -1.96
CA ASN A 607 -4.76 2.28 -1.42
C ASN A 607 -3.86 1.05 -1.60
N LEU A 608 -2.57 1.30 -1.75
CA LEU A 608 -1.54 0.28 -1.71
C LEU A 608 -0.78 0.43 -0.39
N ASP A 609 -1.15 -0.38 0.59
CA ASP A 609 -0.54 -0.33 1.93
C ASP A 609 0.69 -1.24 2.03
N ASP A 610 0.62 -2.41 1.38
CA ASP A 610 1.70 -3.39 1.28
C ASP A 610 1.80 -3.93 -0.15
N ALA A 611 2.91 -3.62 -0.83
CA ALA A 611 3.12 -4.02 -2.22
C ALA A 611 3.42 -5.53 -2.36
N ALA A 612 4.05 -6.14 -1.36
CA ALA A 612 4.36 -7.57 -1.36
C ALA A 612 3.09 -8.42 -1.17
N ALA A 613 2.25 -8.05 -0.19
CA ALA A 613 0.96 -8.68 0.04
C ALA A 613 0.04 -8.52 -1.19
N ALA A 614 -0.01 -7.33 -1.79
CA ALA A 614 -0.77 -7.09 -3.01
C ALA A 614 -0.29 -7.95 -4.19
N ASP A 615 1.03 -8.02 -4.44
CA ASP A 615 1.61 -8.90 -5.49
C ASP A 615 1.20 -10.35 -5.28
N ARG A 616 1.31 -10.84 -4.04
CA ARG A 616 0.94 -12.21 -3.70
C ARG A 616 -0.55 -12.48 -3.97
N ILE A 617 -1.44 -11.61 -3.51
CA ILE A 617 -2.88 -11.76 -3.73
C ILE A 617 -3.22 -11.77 -5.23
N PHE A 618 -2.68 -10.84 -6.03
CA PHE A 618 -2.91 -10.85 -7.47
C PHE A 618 -2.34 -12.10 -8.14
N SER A 619 -1.14 -12.57 -7.73
CA SER A 619 -0.55 -13.79 -8.25
C SER A 619 -1.38 -15.04 -7.91
N ILE A 620 -1.94 -15.14 -6.70
CA ILE A 620 -2.83 -16.24 -6.28
C ILE A 620 -4.14 -16.19 -7.07
N LEU A 621 -4.83 -15.04 -7.06
CA LEU A 621 -6.18 -14.94 -7.60
C LEU A 621 -6.18 -14.93 -9.13
N MET A 622 -5.22 -14.30 -9.76
CA MET A 622 -5.20 -14.01 -11.19
C MET A 622 -4.11 -14.76 -11.96
N GLY A 623 -3.15 -15.39 -11.27
CA GLY A 623 -2.04 -16.16 -11.85
C GLY A 623 -2.47 -17.48 -12.48
N ASP A 624 -1.51 -18.18 -13.11
CA ASP A 624 -1.76 -19.43 -13.86
C ASP A 624 -1.93 -20.66 -12.96
N VAL A 625 -1.31 -20.66 -11.78
CA VAL A 625 -1.35 -21.78 -10.84
C VAL A 625 -2.72 -21.84 -10.16
N VAL A 626 -3.39 -23.01 -10.24
CA VAL A 626 -4.77 -23.17 -9.78
C VAL A 626 -4.83 -23.51 -8.29
N GLU A 627 -3.88 -24.31 -7.79
CA GLU A 627 -3.92 -24.85 -6.42
C GLU A 627 -3.93 -23.76 -5.33
N PRO A 628 -3.03 -22.75 -5.35
CA PRO A 628 -3.06 -21.68 -4.37
C PRO A 628 -4.38 -20.90 -4.33
N ARG A 629 -5.01 -20.73 -5.52
CA ARG A 629 -6.33 -20.09 -5.61
C ARG A 629 -7.42 -20.94 -4.97
N ARG A 630 -7.38 -22.26 -5.17
CA ARG A 630 -8.32 -23.19 -4.54
C ARG A 630 -8.18 -23.15 -3.02
N GLU A 631 -6.96 -23.24 -2.51
CA GLU A 631 -6.66 -23.15 -1.08
C GLU A 631 -7.12 -21.83 -0.48
N PHE A 632 -6.86 -20.71 -1.17
CA PHE A 632 -7.33 -19.38 -0.77
C PHE A 632 -8.86 -19.34 -0.66
N ILE A 633 -9.58 -19.83 -1.68
CA ILE A 633 -11.06 -19.87 -1.65
C ILE A 633 -11.55 -20.75 -0.50
N GLN A 634 -10.96 -21.92 -0.26
CA GLN A 634 -11.37 -22.82 0.80
C GLN A 634 -11.15 -22.23 2.19
N SER A 635 -9.99 -21.62 2.43
CA SER A 635 -9.66 -21.01 3.73
C SER A 635 -10.52 -19.79 4.06
N HIS A 636 -10.93 -19.04 3.03
CA HIS A 636 -11.75 -17.82 3.19
C HIS A 636 -13.26 -18.04 3.01
N ALA A 637 -13.70 -19.26 2.67
CA ALA A 637 -15.12 -19.58 2.45
C ALA A 637 -16.01 -19.22 3.65
N LYS A 638 -15.49 -19.35 4.87
CA LYS A 638 -16.19 -19.01 6.11
C LYS A 638 -16.54 -17.52 6.27
N TYR A 639 -15.85 -16.64 5.54
CA TYR A 639 -16.09 -15.18 5.59
C TYR A 639 -17.07 -14.71 4.52
N VAL A 640 -17.48 -15.59 3.61
CA VAL A 640 -18.44 -15.24 2.56
C VAL A 640 -19.85 -15.21 3.14
N THR A 641 -20.43 -14.02 3.20
CA THR A 641 -21.79 -13.80 3.74
C THR A 641 -22.87 -13.74 2.66
N ASN A 642 -22.49 -13.44 1.41
CA ASN A 642 -23.41 -13.29 0.28
C ASN A 642 -22.98 -14.21 -0.87
N ILE A 643 -23.61 -15.38 -0.96
CA ILE A 643 -23.51 -16.25 -2.13
C ILE A 643 -24.76 -16.00 -2.97
N ASP A 644 -24.61 -15.44 -4.17
CA ASP A 644 -25.65 -15.47 -5.18
C ASP A 644 -25.73 -16.90 -5.75
N ALA A 645 -26.57 -17.73 -5.12
CA ALA A 645 -26.89 -19.07 -5.58
C ALA A 645 -28.22 -19.04 -6.35
#